data_01593a2f2ab7124ff935cd56008f32a7
#
_entry.id   01593a2f2ab7124ff935cd56008f32a7
#
_cell.length_a   1.000
_cell.length_b   1.000
_cell.length_c   1.000
_cell.angle_alpha   90.00
_cell.angle_beta   90.00
_cell.angle_gamma   90.00
#
_symmetry.space_group_name_H-M   'P 1'
#
loop_
_entity.id
_entity.type
_entity.pdbx_description
1 polymer ?
#
loop_
_entity_poly.entity_id
_entity_poly.type
_entity_poly.pdbx_seq_one_letter_code
_entity_poly.pdbx_strand_id
1 'polypeptide(L)'
;VTLLLHAKYRWTQLPYDEEAASRLAGQLNISPLLASLLVKREMESPEKAELFLRGTLADQHDPMLLSGMKDAVPRIRLAVENGERILIYGDYDADGVSSTTLMIYLMRHLGATYDFYIPHRTKEGYGLHIPVLEHYHKKGFTLIVTVDTGISAVEQVAYANSVGMDVIVTDHHEPPAVLPEAYALINPKLPYCTYPFKGLAGVGVAYKLAQALLGKDTPVAWTELAALGTIADLMPLTGENRMIVKSGLASMERSAFPGMTALLGTSGWSSGEVTSTAVAFGLAPRINASGRMSHANRAVALLTAEDMEEAEAIAEELDVLNKERQMLVEDMVQEALQQLESQEQSEGLPDVIVVAGEGWNAGVVGIVASKLLERYYRPTIVLGINPETGECKGSARSIPGFDIYEALTDCADLLDHFGGHPSAAGMSLSRERLEEFGRRLNAFAAGRLTPEHFVPVLETDLSCSLKDITLQAIEQLQQLAPFGMANSCPRLLLRGLKLLECRQMGKEGKHLKLILGQNGKTVEAVAFGKGELAPLLSEEARIDIVAEASVNEWNGSRKPQLMIQDLAVSHLQVFDYRGSRNPSQLLEELRRKLPACGSGASAVVVNEGSAFFHTLDLKETPIWVYDKNVGVRAGNELAQTAGLHAASTLFVLELPDAPESWTGMVSAFTGLERIYMLHSPRAPQERIEPPSRDHFKLVYSLIYRGASQGLPEEELVAALVKRTGWSRRMVEMALGVFEELGFIIRASGMIRIHPSPSKQALETSSRYRELGLLAEIEQMLQYGRVPEITEWMLTHIQGAS
;
A
#
# COMPACT_ATOMS: atom_id res chain seq x y z
N VAL A 1 5.76 -11.65 -17.15
CA VAL A 1 4.29 -11.76 -17.08
C VAL A 1 3.77 -10.35 -16.89
N THR A 2 3.10 -9.80 -17.89
CA THR A 2 2.49 -8.46 -17.83
C THR A 2 1.30 -8.55 -16.86
N LEU A 3 1.31 -7.78 -15.80
CA LEU A 3 0.19 -7.70 -14.86
C LEU A 3 -0.91 -6.82 -15.48
N LEU A 4 -2.13 -7.31 -15.57
CA LEU A 4 -3.24 -6.67 -16.28
C LEU A 4 -4.06 -5.69 -15.40
N LEU A 5 -4.04 -5.87 -14.09
CA LEU A 5 -4.29 -4.85 -13.09
C LEU A 5 -3.02 -4.80 -12.24
N HIS A 6 -2.22 -3.77 -12.46
CA HIS A 6 -0.92 -3.66 -11.82
C HIS A 6 -1.07 -3.51 -10.31
N ALA A 7 -0.32 -4.31 -9.56
CA ALA A 7 -0.07 -4.06 -8.15
C ALA A 7 0.54 -2.67 -7.98
N LYS A 8 0.14 -1.94 -6.95
CA LYS A 8 0.80 -0.67 -6.58
C LYS A 8 2.27 -0.90 -6.22
N TYR A 9 2.57 -2.08 -5.66
CA TYR A 9 3.88 -2.45 -5.14
C TYR A 9 4.52 -3.57 -5.97
N ARG A 10 5.83 -3.57 -6.05
CA ARG A 10 6.59 -4.76 -6.47
C ARG A 10 6.66 -5.73 -5.28
N TRP A 11 5.99 -6.87 -5.39
CA TRP A 11 5.97 -7.88 -4.33
C TRP A 11 7.26 -8.69 -4.36
N THR A 12 7.89 -8.80 -3.20
CA THR A 12 9.09 -9.61 -2.99
C THR A 12 8.86 -10.59 -1.85
N GLN A 13 9.50 -11.74 -1.91
CA GLN A 13 9.48 -12.73 -0.85
C GLN A 13 10.91 -13.22 -0.64
N LEU A 14 11.44 -13.01 0.56
CA LEU A 14 12.73 -13.57 0.93
C LEU A 14 12.58 -15.06 1.21
N PRO A 15 13.52 -15.89 0.74
CA PRO A 15 13.54 -17.31 1.07
C PRO A 15 13.76 -17.51 2.58
N TYR A 16 13.35 -18.65 3.09
CA TYR A 16 13.59 -19.10 4.47
C TYR A 16 13.87 -20.61 4.47
N ASP A 17 14.44 -21.12 5.56
CA ASP A 17 14.73 -22.54 5.74
C ASP A 17 13.46 -23.33 6.12
N GLU A 18 12.86 -24.00 5.13
CA GLU A 18 11.65 -24.82 5.32
C GLU A 18 11.88 -26.05 6.22
N GLU A 19 13.11 -26.62 6.20
CA GLU A 19 13.43 -27.75 7.08
C GLU A 19 13.55 -27.29 8.54
N ALA A 20 14.19 -26.13 8.78
CA ALA A 20 14.22 -25.54 10.11
C ALA A 20 12.80 -25.23 10.62
N ALA A 21 11.93 -24.69 9.76
CA ALA A 21 10.53 -24.42 10.11
C ALA A 21 9.77 -25.72 10.46
N SER A 22 9.95 -26.78 9.67
CA SER A 22 9.33 -28.09 9.96
C SER A 22 9.82 -28.69 11.29
N ARG A 23 11.13 -28.63 11.56
CA ARG A 23 11.70 -29.07 12.84
C ARG A 23 11.13 -28.28 14.02
N LEU A 24 11.11 -26.93 13.90
CA LEU A 24 10.60 -26.05 14.94
C LEU A 24 9.11 -26.29 15.21
N ALA A 25 8.29 -26.50 14.16
CA ALA A 25 6.87 -26.84 14.29
C ALA A 25 6.66 -28.10 15.14
N GLY A 26 7.44 -29.16 14.89
CA GLY A 26 7.37 -30.40 15.64
C GLY A 26 7.85 -30.27 17.09
N GLN A 27 8.94 -29.52 17.32
CA GLN A 27 9.53 -29.35 18.65
C GLN A 27 8.64 -28.53 19.59
N LEU A 28 8.02 -27.46 19.07
CA LEU A 28 7.19 -26.55 19.87
C LEU A 28 5.68 -26.88 19.80
N ASN A 29 5.28 -27.84 18.97
CA ASN A 29 3.88 -28.20 18.72
C ASN A 29 3.04 -27.00 18.27
N ILE A 30 3.59 -26.22 17.33
CA ILE A 30 2.95 -25.05 16.73
C ILE A 30 2.63 -25.32 15.26
N SER A 31 1.75 -24.49 14.65
CA SER A 31 1.41 -24.65 13.23
C SER A 31 2.62 -24.41 12.32
N PRO A 32 2.68 -25.10 11.17
CA PRO A 32 3.74 -24.85 10.17
C PRO A 32 3.82 -23.39 9.75
N LEU A 33 2.66 -22.69 9.65
CA LEU A 33 2.60 -21.28 9.30
C LEU A 33 3.32 -20.41 10.34
N LEU A 34 3.04 -20.62 11.63
CA LEU A 34 3.71 -19.88 12.71
C LEU A 34 5.21 -20.19 12.75
N ALA A 35 5.59 -21.46 12.60
CA ALA A 35 7.00 -21.88 12.61
C ALA A 35 7.79 -21.25 11.46
N SER A 36 7.22 -21.20 10.23
CA SER A 36 7.84 -20.55 9.08
C SER A 36 8.08 -19.05 9.32
N LEU A 37 7.12 -18.38 9.94
CA LEU A 37 7.23 -16.96 10.28
C LEU A 37 8.29 -16.71 11.37
N LEU A 38 8.42 -17.60 12.34
CA LEU A 38 9.46 -17.51 13.38
C LEU A 38 10.86 -17.69 12.76
N VAL A 39 11.04 -18.70 11.91
CA VAL A 39 12.32 -18.92 11.21
C VAL A 39 12.67 -17.71 10.32
N LYS A 40 11.71 -17.17 9.59
CA LYS A 40 11.93 -15.97 8.78
C LYS A 40 12.33 -14.75 9.63
N ARG A 41 11.95 -14.72 10.91
CA ARG A 41 12.38 -13.71 11.91
C ARG A 41 13.65 -14.10 12.66
N GLU A 42 14.44 -15.05 12.14
CA GLU A 42 15.70 -15.54 12.72
C GLU A 42 15.53 -16.26 14.07
N MET A 43 14.30 -16.73 14.38
CA MET A 43 13.98 -17.49 15.58
C MET A 43 14.04 -19.01 15.27
N GLU A 44 15.21 -19.50 14.84
CA GLU A 44 15.38 -20.88 14.34
C GLU A 44 15.49 -21.93 15.44
N SER A 45 15.92 -21.52 16.66
CA SER A 45 16.01 -22.47 17.78
C SER A 45 14.78 -22.42 18.67
N PRO A 46 14.38 -23.53 19.30
CA PRO A 46 13.26 -23.59 20.23
C PRO A 46 13.35 -22.55 21.35
N GLU A 47 14.56 -22.32 21.89
CA GLU A 47 14.79 -21.39 23.00
C GLU A 47 14.53 -19.96 22.55
N LYS A 48 15.04 -19.55 21.36
CA LYS A 48 14.77 -18.22 20.79
C LYS A 48 13.30 -18.04 20.49
N ALA A 49 12.66 -19.03 19.90
CA ALA A 49 11.24 -19.00 19.55
C ALA A 49 10.35 -18.93 20.80
N GLU A 50 10.62 -19.71 21.84
CA GLU A 50 9.90 -19.64 23.12
C GLU A 50 10.09 -18.30 23.81
N LEU A 51 11.32 -17.78 23.85
CA LEU A 51 11.60 -16.46 24.40
C LEU A 51 10.83 -15.36 23.65
N PHE A 52 10.80 -15.43 22.33
CA PHE A 52 10.05 -14.51 21.49
C PHE A 52 8.53 -14.58 21.76
N LEU A 53 7.96 -15.78 21.81
CA LEU A 53 6.52 -15.99 22.01
C LEU A 53 6.06 -15.73 23.45
N ARG A 54 6.86 -16.15 24.43
CA ARG A 54 6.46 -16.26 25.85
C ARG A 54 7.32 -15.47 26.81
N GLY A 55 8.38 -14.80 26.35
CA GLY A 55 9.27 -13.99 27.18
C GLY A 55 8.51 -12.94 28.00
N THR A 56 8.98 -12.74 29.20
CA THR A 56 8.41 -11.86 30.24
C THR A 56 9.44 -10.84 30.72
N LEU A 57 9.06 -9.92 31.59
CA LEU A 57 9.98 -8.97 32.19
C LEU A 57 11.10 -9.64 33.00
N ALA A 58 10.90 -10.89 33.46
CA ALA A 58 11.93 -11.63 34.19
C ALA A 58 13.08 -12.11 33.31
N ASP A 59 12.86 -12.15 31.99
CA ASP A 59 13.85 -12.61 31.03
C ASP A 59 14.70 -11.44 30.46
N GLN A 60 14.53 -10.24 30.99
CA GLN A 60 15.31 -9.06 30.60
C GLN A 60 16.76 -9.16 31.12
N HIS A 61 17.66 -8.48 30.40
CA HIS A 61 19.07 -8.38 30.81
C HIS A 61 19.23 -7.53 32.07
N ASP A 62 20.27 -7.84 32.87
CA ASP A 62 20.64 -7.05 34.03
C ASP A 62 20.94 -5.61 33.63
N PRO A 63 20.25 -4.60 34.18
CA PRO A 63 20.49 -3.19 33.85
C PRO A 63 21.93 -2.74 34.20
N MET A 64 22.60 -3.40 35.11
CA MET A 64 23.99 -3.09 35.48
C MET A 64 25.01 -3.42 34.39
N LEU A 65 24.60 -4.11 33.30
CA LEU A 65 25.44 -4.35 32.14
C LEU A 65 25.51 -3.12 31.20
N LEU A 66 24.61 -2.15 31.34
CA LEU A 66 24.72 -0.88 30.62
C LEU A 66 25.94 -0.10 31.14
N SER A 67 26.80 0.33 30.21
CA SER A 67 27.94 1.18 30.54
C SER A 67 27.44 2.44 31.25
N GLY A 68 28.19 2.93 32.25
CA GLY A 68 27.85 4.09 33.07
C GLY A 68 26.86 3.82 34.20
N MET A 69 26.11 2.70 34.24
CA MET A 69 25.19 2.39 35.34
C MET A 69 25.88 2.29 36.68
N LYS A 70 27.10 1.72 36.72
CA LYS A 70 27.89 1.53 37.94
C LYS A 70 28.29 2.84 38.60
N ASP A 71 28.42 3.92 37.82
CA ASP A 71 28.77 5.23 38.29
C ASP A 71 27.49 6.06 38.56
N ALA A 72 26.48 5.98 37.68
CA ALA A 72 25.23 6.73 37.77
C ALA A 72 24.40 6.36 39.01
N VAL A 73 24.24 5.06 39.30
CA VAL A 73 23.39 4.59 40.42
C VAL A 73 23.90 5.10 41.77
N PRO A 74 25.20 4.95 42.15
CA PRO A 74 25.71 5.52 43.41
C PRO A 74 25.60 7.05 43.43
N ARG A 75 25.85 7.75 42.29
CA ARG A 75 25.78 9.23 42.24
C ARG A 75 24.36 9.75 42.49
N ILE A 76 23.34 9.12 41.89
CA ILE A 76 21.94 9.48 42.13
C ILE A 76 21.57 9.21 43.58
N ARG A 77 21.95 8.06 44.16
CA ARG A 77 21.69 7.74 45.58
C ARG A 77 22.34 8.77 46.51
N LEU A 78 23.59 9.13 46.25
CA LEU A 78 24.31 10.15 47.01
C LEU A 78 23.60 11.51 46.94
N ALA A 79 23.10 11.89 45.73
CA ALA A 79 22.34 13.13 45.56
C ALA A 79 21.05 13.12 46.39
N VAL A 80 20.34 12.00 46.41
CA VAL A 80 19.11 11.84 47.22
C VAL A 80 19.43 11.92 48.72
N GLU A 81 20.44 11.18 49.17
CA GLU A 81 20.87 11.15 50.55
C GLU A 81 21.32 12.52 51.08
N ASN A 82 22.00 13.30 50.22
CA ASN A 82 22.46 14.65 50.55
C ASN A 82 21.39 15.75 50.34
N GLY A 83 20.22 15.41 49.84
CA GLY A 83 19.18 16.38 49.50
C GLY A 83 19.56 17.36 48.37
N GLU A 84 20.45 16.92 47.48
CA GLU A 84 20.85 17.68 46.30
C GLU A 84 19.67 17.91 45.36
N ARG A 85 19.66 19.02 44.62
CA ARG A 85 18.67 19.29 43.60
C ARG A 85 19.06 18.64 42.28
N ILE A 86 18.17 17.79 41.77
CA ILE A 86 18.34 17.01 40.53
C ILE A 86 17.49 17.62 39.40
N LEU A 87 18.12 17.98 38.29
CA LEU A 87 17.42 18.39 37.09
C LEU A 87 17.22 17.20 36.16
N ILE A 88 15.98 16.86 35.81
CA ILE A 88 15.63 15.94 34.71
C ILE A 88 15.57 16.77 33.44
N TYR A 89 16.42 16.49 32.46
CA TYR A 89 16.46 17.20 31.17
C TYR A 89 15.99 16.27 30.06
N GLY A 90 14.78 16.47 29.54
CA GLY A 90 14.14 15.61 28.56
C GLY A 90 14.08 16.17 27.17
N ASP A 91 13.42 15.43 26.26
CA ASP A 91 13.05 15.87 24.92
C ASP A 91 11.54 16.06 24.75
N TYR A 92 11.15 16.72 23.68
CA TYR A 92 9.78 17.21 23.42
C TYR A 92 8.86 16.22 22.70
N ASP A 93 9.35 15.09 22.22
CA ASP A 93 8.52 14.09 21.56
C ASP A 93 7.95 13.06 22.55
N ALA A 94 7.20 12.06 22.05
CA ALA A 94 6.53 11.13 22.92
C ALA A 94 7.49 10.20 23.68
N ASP A 95 8.69 9.91 23.16
CA ASP A 95 9.72 9.16 23.89
C ASP A 95 10.33 10.02 24.99
N GLY A 96 10.75 11.25 24.68
CA GLY A 96 11.28 12.20 25.66
C GLY A 96 10.28 12.54 26.77
N VAL A 97 9.01 12.76 26.42
CA VAL A 97 7.92 12.98 27.40
C VAL A 97 7.72 11.76 28.29
N SER A 98 7.69 10.56 27.71
CA SER A 98 7.53 9.32 28.49
C SER A 98 8.73 9.07 29.39
N SER A 99 9.94 9.34 28.90
CA SER A 99 11.20 9.24 29.63
C SER A 99 11.23 10.21 30.82
N THR A 100 10.87 11.48 30.56
CA THR A 100 10.79 12.51 31.61
C THR A 100 9.76 12.14 32.66
N THR A 101 8.58 11.67 32.25
CA THR A 101 7.51 11.23 33.15
C THR A 101 7.97 10.06 34.03
N LEU A 102 8.62 9.06 33.43
CA LEU A 102 9.14 7.90 34.16
C LEU A 102 10.17 8.35 35.21
N MET A 103 11.08 9.25 34.85
CA MET A 103 12.07 9.80 35.77
C MET A 103 11.41 10.64 36.89
N ILE A 104 10.35 11.38 36.63
CA ILE A 104 9.58 12.10 37.64
C ILE A 104 9.02 11.09 38.66
N TYR A 105 8.41 9.99 38.23
CA TYR A 105 7.93 8.94 39.12
C TYR A 105 9.07 8.27 39.89
N LEU A 106 10.23 8.05 39.28
CA LEU A 106 11.41 7.53 39.92
C LEU A 106 11.91 8.48 41.03
N MET A 107 12.05 9.77 40.76
CA MET A 107 12.49 10.78 41.72
C MET A 107 11.49 10.95 42.87
N ARG A 108 10.19 10.89 42.58
CA ARG A 108 9.14 10.87 43.64
C ARG A 108 9.28 9.63 44.51
N HIS A 109 9.49 8.45 43.95
CA HIS A 109 9.66 7.20 44.68
C HIS A 109 10.90 7.21 45.58
N LEU A 110 12.00 7.82 45.12
CA LEU A 110 13.23 7.97 45.87
C LEU A 110 13.18 9.09 46.92
N GLY A 111 12.15 9.92 46.95
CA GLY A 111 12.06 11.11 47.78
C GLY A 111 13.06 12.22 47.45
N ALA A 112 13.50 12.29 46.18
CA ALA A 112 14.47 13.27 45.72
C ALA A 112 13.88 14.68 45.60
N THR A 113 14.72 15.70 45.73
CA THR A 113 14.40 17.08 45.37
C THR A 113 14.74 17.27 43.89
N TYR A 114 13.73 17.48 43.05
CA TYR A 114 13.92 17.55 41.60
C TYR A 114 13.10 18.64 40.97
N ASP A 115 13.48 18.97 39.70
CA ASP A 115 12.70 19.73 38.74
C ASP A 115 12.94 19.10 37.35
N PHE A 116 12.14 19.47 36.36
CA PHE A 116 12.35 18.98 35.01
C PHE A 116 12.33 20.10 34.00
N TYR A 117 12.97 19.88 32.87
CA TYR A 117 12.98 20.79 31.74
C TYR A 117 12.89 20.04 30.41
N ILE A 118 12.04 20.55 29.52
CA ILE A 118 11.95 20.09 28.15
C ILE A 118 12.12 21.33 27.24
N PRO A 119 13.00 21.30 26.23
CA PRO A 119 13.21 22.42 25.35
C PRO A 119 12.01 22.66 24.43
N HIS A 120 11.81 23.90 24.01
CA HIS A 120 10.76 24.23 23.06
C HIS A 120 11.21 23.90 21.65
N ARG A 121 10.51 22.94 20.99
CA ARG A 121 10.85 22.35 19.68
C ARG A 121 11.23 23.37 18.59
N THR A 122 10.48 24.46 18.46
CA THR A 122 10.65 25.42 17.37
C THR A 122 11.52 26.63 17.73
N LYS A 123 11.65 26.97 19.03
CA LYS A 123 12.40 28.13 19.50
C LYS A 123 13.83 27.77 19.90
N GLU A 124 14.00 26.63 20.56
CA GLU A 124 15.28 26.20 21.11
C GLU A 124 15.88 25.05 20.30
N GLY A 125 15.04 24.15 19.78
CA GLY A 125 15.48 22.98 19.04
C GLY A 125 15.76 21.79 19.97
N TYR A 126 16.43 20.78 19.44
CA TYR A 126 16.78 19.54 20.12
C TYR A 126 18.09 19.70 20.94
N GLY A 127 18.13 19.03 22.09
CA GLY A 127 19.33 18.89 22.89
C GLY A 127 19.43 19.87 24.08
N LEU A 128 20.59 19.86 24.73
CA LEU A 128 20.86 20.71 25.90
C LEU A 128 21.22 22.14 25.46
N HIS A 129 20.83 23.12 26.28
CA HIS A 129 21.09 24.55 26.01
C HIS A 129 21.80 25.21 27.18
N ILE A 130 22.99 25.81 26.94
CA ILE A 130 23.80 26.47 27.99
C ILE A 130 23.01 27.49 28.78
N PRO A 131 22.16 28.36 28.21
CA PRO A 131 21.36 29.32 29.03
C PRO A 131 20.43 28.64 30.03
N VAL A 132 19.92 27.45 29.71
CA VAL A 132 19.06 26.68 30.63
C VAL A 132 19.91 26.09 31.74
N LEU A 133 21.08 25.54 31.44
CA LEU A 133 22.01 25.01 32.44
C LEU A 133 22.44 26.09 33.40
N GLU A 134 22.79 27.26 32.91
CA GLU A 134 23.10 28.45 33.73
C GLU A 134 21.97 28.85 34.66
N HIS A 135 20.73 28.84 34.17
CA HIS A 135 19.55 29.14 34.94
C HIS A 135 19.39 28.19 36.15
N TYR A 136 19.50 26.87 35.88
CA TYR A 136 19.36 25.85 36.93
C TYR A 136 20.55 25.81 37.91
N HIS A 137 21.77 26.03 37.39
CA HIS A 137 22.95 26.22 38.27
C HIS A 137 22.71 27.35 39.29
N LYS A 138 22.24 28.52 38.85
CA LYS A 138 21.91 29.66 39.73
C LYS A 138 20.82 29.34 40.76
N LYS A 139 19.95 28.36 40.51
CA LYS A 139 18.95 27.84 41.41
C LYS A 139 19.50 26.74 42.35
N GLY A 140 20.77 26.42 42.28
CA GLY A 140 21.45 25.47 43.13
C GLY A 140 21.22 23.98 42.76
N PHE A 141 20.95 23.68 41.49
CA PHE A 141 20.98 22.31 40.99
C PHE A 141 22.42 21.87 40.80
N THR A 142 22.75 20.64 41.26
CA THR A 142 24.11 20.11 41.24
C THR A 142 24.24 18.84 40.37
N LEU A 143 23.12 18.19 40.06
CA LEU A 143 23.07 17.00 39.26
C LEU A 143 22.03 17.18 38.13
N ILE A 144 22.45 16.85 36.91
CA ILE A 144 21.57 16.77 35.73
C ILE A 144 21.48 15.31 35.33
N VAL A 145 20.28 14.82 35.11
CA VAL A 145 20.02 13.51 34.46
C VAL A 145 19.28 13.78 33.16
N THR A 146 19.94 13.59 32.03
CA THR A 146 19.28 13.72 30.75
C THR A 146 18.52 12.43 30.41
N VAL A 147 17.43 12.55 29.67
CA VAL A 147 16.64 11.42 29.18
C VAL A 147 16.29 11.65 27.72
N ASP A 148 16.57 10.64 26.88
CA ASP A 148 16.32 10.69 25.44
C ASP A 148 17.09 11.82 24.72
N THR A 149 18.18 12.28 25.31
CA THR A 149 19.03 13.35 24.76
C THR A 149 20.38 13.38 25.47
N GLY A 150 21.35 14.05 24.88
CA GLY A 150 22.59 14.44 25.56
C GLY A 150 23.86 13.76 25.04
N ILE A 151 23.76 12.65 24.27
CA ILE A 151 24.97 11.94 23.81
C ILE A 151 25.85 12.78 22.87
N SER A 152 25.29 13.78 22.22
CA SER A 152 26.01 14.73 21.34
C SER A 152 26.34 16.07 22.01
N ALA A 153 25.98 16.27 23.28
CA ALA A 153 26.04 17.56 23.98
C ALA A 153 27.45 17.87 24.55
N VAL A 154 28.49 17.81 23.77
CA VAL A 154 29.90 17.95 24.19
C VAL A 154 30.14 19.30 24.86
N GLU A 155 29.79 20.40 24.22
CA GLU A 155 30.01 21.76 24.74
C GLU A 155 29.15 22.04 25.98
N GLN A 156 27.90 21.58 25.99
CA GLN A 156 26.95 21.81 27.08
C GLN A 156 27.39 21.06 28.34
N VAL A 157 27.85 19.83 28.18
CA VAL A 157 28.37 19.03 29.31
C VAL A 157 29.68 19.64 29.80
N ALA A 158 30.57 20.09 28.94
CA ALA A 158 31.79 20.81 29.34
C ALA A 158 31.47 22.10 30.13
N TYR A 159 30.42 22.84 29.71
CA TYR A 159 29.95 23.98 30.49
C TYR A 159 29.43 23.57 31.86
N ALA A 160 28.54 22.54 31.96
CA ALA A 160 28.02 22.06 33.24
C ALA A 160 29.14 21.66 34.18
N ASN A 161 30.14 20.90 33.71
CA ASN A 161 31.32 20.53 34.49
C ASN A 161 32.08 21.76 34.99
N SER A 162 32.24 22.80 34.16
CA SER A 162 32.98 24.02 34.51
C SER A 162 32.35 24.82 35.65
N VAL A 163 31.01 24.66 35.84
CA VAL A 163 30.27 25.33 36.92
C VAL A 163 29.97 24.39 38.10
N GLY A 164 30.52 23.17 38.07
CA GLY A 164 30.37 22.21 39.19
C GLY A 164 29.05 21.44 39.20
N MET A 165 28.36 21.30 38.08
CA MET A 165 27.20 20.42 37.91
C MET A 165 27.62 19.10 37.30
N ASP A 166 27.35 17.97 37.95
CA ASP A 166 27.54 16.65 37.38
C ASP A 166 26.42 16.34 36.36
N VAL A 167 26.76 15.66 35.24
CA VAL A 167 25.82 15.26 34.22
C VAL A 167 25.84 13.76 34.05
N ILE A 168 24.67 13.12 34.21
CA ILE A 168 24.41 11.73 33.84
C ILE A 168 23.61 11.76 32.55
N VAL A 169 24.22 11.27 31.45
CA VAL A 169 23.52 11.17 30.18
C VAL A 169 22.84 9.82 30.07
N THR A 170 21.51 9.80 29.91
CA THR A 170 20.76 8.60 29.44
C THR A 170 20.18 8.88 28.08
N ASP A 171 20.61 8.11 27.09
CA ASP A 171 20.28 8.34 25.70
C ASP A 171 20.31 7.02 24.91
N HIS A 172 19.73 7.02 23.73
CA HIS A 172 19.71 5.87 22.81
C HIS A 172 20.09 6.24 21.37
N HIS A 173 20.30 7.53 21.11
CA HIS A 173 20.73 8.01 19.80
C HIS A 173 22.12 7.52 19.44
N GLU A 174 22.47 7.57 18.13
CA GLU A 174 23.80 7.16 17.65
C GLU A 174 24.87 8.05 18.25
N PRO A 175 25.89 7.47 18.91
CA PRO A 175 26.97 8.23 19.50
C PRO A 175 27.82 8.94 18.42
N PRO A 176 28.15 10.24 18.59
CA PRO A 176 29.06 10.94 17.70
C PRO A 176 30.50 10.48 17.90
N ALA A 177 31.39 10.91 17.00
CA ALA A 177 32.83 10.60 17.08
C ALA A 177 33.50 11.15 18.37
N VAL A 178 33.02 12.29 18.87
CA VAL A 178 33.48 12.90 20.12
C VAL A 178 32.34 12.84 21.13
N LEU A 179 32.56 12.13 22.23
CA LEU A 179 31.58 11.97 23.30
C LEU A 179 31.72 13.09 24.34
N PRO A 180 30.61 13.49 25.01
CA PRO A 180 30.70 14.43 26.12
C PRO A 180 31.39 13.81 27.32
N GLU A 181 32.21 14.58 28.06
CA GLU A 181 32.86 14.18 29.30
C GLU A 181 31.88 14.26 30.48
N ALA A 182 30.76 13.50 30.40
CA ALA A 182 29.77 13.44 31.46
C ALA A 182 30.26 12.57 32.63
N TYR A 183 29.65 12.77 33.81
CA TYR A 183 29.89 11.94 34.99
C TYR A 183 29.62 10.45 34.71
N ALA A 184 28.55 10.17 33.97
CA ALA A 184 28.24 8.86 33.42
C ALA A 184 27.53 8.97 32.08
N LEU A 185 27.87 8.06 31.15
CA LEU A 185 27.20 7.89 29.86
C LEU A 185 26.48 6.54 29.83
N ILE A 186 25.16 6.57 29.76
CA ILE A 186 24.30 5.40 29.70
C ILE A 186 23.62 5.41 28.32
N ASN A 187 24.22 4.68 27.38
CA ASN A 187 23.66 4.48 26.04
C ASN A 187 24.06 3.08 25.55
N PRO A 188 23.08 2.25 25.16
CA PRO A 188 23.35 0.88 24.71
C PRO A 188 24.23 0.82 23.44
N LYS A 189 24.24 1.87 22.61
CA LYS A 189 24.97 1.93 21.34
C LYS A 189 26.43 2.42 21.47
N LEU A 190 26.87 2.79 22.65
CA LEU A 190 28.29 3.14 22.86
C LEU A 190 29.20 1.99 22.39
N PRO A 191 30.31 2.26 21.67
CA PRO A 191 31.16 1.22 21.11
C PRO A 191 31.73 0.24 22.14
N TYR A 192 31.92 0.68 23.36
CA TYR A 192 32.44 -0.12 24.50
C TYR A 192 31.32 -0.68 25.40
N CYS A 193 30.05 -0.42 25.11
CA CYS A 193 28.95 -0.95 25.88
C CYS A 193 28.70 -2.42 25.55
N THR A 194 28.76 -3.28 26.57
CA THR A 194 28.55 -4.73 26.41
C THR A 194 27.11 -5.16 26.58
N TYR A 195 26.18 -4.23 26.76
CA TYR A 195 24.75 -4.55 26.90
C TYR A 195 24.24 -5.27 25.67
N PRO A 196 23.59 -6.46 25.83
CA PRO A 196 23.29 -7.32 24.69
C PRO A 196 22.25 -6.73 23.70
N PHE A 197 21.32 -5.91 24.18
CA PHE A 197 20.25 -5.35 23.38
C PHE A 197 20.48 -3.86 23.08
N LYS A 198 20.72 -3.53 21.79
CA LYS A 198 21.07 -2.15 21.37
C LYS A 198 19.84 -1.29 21.01
N GLY A 199 18.68 -1.90 20.87
CA GLY A 199 17.46 -1.28 20.34
C GLY A 199 16.54 -0.66 21.40
N LEU A 200 17.00 -0.33 22.62
CA LEU A 200 16.19 0.37 23.60
C LEU A 200 15.84 1.77 23.11
N ALA A 201 14.60 2.23 23.38
CA ALA A 201 14.20 3.64 23.28
C ALA A 201 14.81 4.47 24.42
N GLY A 202 14.73 5.79 24.36
CA GLY A 202 15.14 6.67 25.47
C GLY A 202 14.42 6.31 26.78
N VAL A 203 13.11 6.10 26.72
CA VAL A 203 12.32 5.63 27.88
C VAL A 203 12.71 4.22 28.32
N GLY A 204 13.15 3.37 27.41
CA GLY A 204 13.69 2.05 27.72
C GLY A 204 14.97 2.14 28.55
N VAL A 205 15.87 3.06 28.20
CA VAL A 205 17.09 3.35 28.99
C VAL A 205 16.75 3.93 30.36
N ALA A 206 15.79 4.86 30.44
CA ALA A 206 15.29 5.41 31.69
C ALA A 206 14.64 4.33 32.56
N TYR A 207 13.90 3.39 31.97
CA TYR A 207 13.32 2.25 32.67
C TYR A 207 14.39 1.30 33.24
N LYS A 208 15.47 1.07 32.47
CA LYS A 208 16.64 0.30 32.96
C LYS A 208 17.35 1.00 34.12
N LEU A 209 17.48 2.31 34.10
CA LEU A 209 18.01 3.08 35.24
C LEU A 209 17.10 2.93 36.46
N ALA A 210 15.79 2.98 36.30
CA ALA A 210 14.85 2.72 37.37
C ALA A 210 15.00 1.30 37.94
N GLN A 211 15.14 0.29 37.08
CA GLN A 211 15.40 -1.09 37.51
C GLN A 211 16.74 -1.24 38.26
N ALA A 212 17.79 -0.51 37.88
CA ALA A 212 19.08 -0.50 38.56
C ALA A 212 19.00 0.14 39.94
N LEU A 213 18.14 1.14 40.14
CA LEU A 213 17.95 1.83 41.43
C LEU A 213 17.01 1.07 42.36
N LEU A 214 15.93 0.49 41.87
CA LEU A 214 14.85 -0.11 42.66
C LEU A 214 14.87 -1.64 42.69
N GLY A 215 15.55 -2.29 41.71
CA GLY A 215 15.59 -3.74 41.61
C GLY A 215 14.20 -4.34 41.38
N LYS A 216 13.81 -5.26 42.28
CA LYS A 216 12.51 -5.97 42.20
C LYS A 216 11.32 -5.08 42.58
N ASP A 217 11.55 -3.93 43.19
CA ASP A 217 10.51 -3.00 43.61
C ASP A 217 10.10 -2.02 42.51
N THR A 218 10.66 -2.17 41.29
CA THR A 218 10.28 -1.37 40.11
C THR A 218 8.81 -1.64 39.75
N PRO A 219 7.92 -0.64 39.79
CA PRO A 219 6.50 -0.86 39.52
C PRO A 219 6.26 -1.33 38.10
N VAL A 220 5.49 -2.41 37.94
CA VAL A 220 5.13 -2.96 36.60
C VAL A 220 4.35 -1.93 35.77
N ALA A 221 3.53 -1.09 36.40
CA ALA A 221 2.80 -0.02 35.72
C ALA A 221 3.71 0.94 34.92
N TRP A 222 4.97 1.12 35.32
CA TRP A 222 5.90 1.97 34.58
C TRP A 222 6.24 1.44 33.18
N THR A 223 5.95 0.15 32.92
CA THR A 223 6.03 -0.40 31.56
C THR A 223 5.02 0.23 30.60
N GLU A 224 3.95 0.88 31.08
CA GLU A 224 3.01 1.63 30.24
C GLU A 224 3.72 2.82 29.58
N LEU A 225 4.48 3.59 30.35
CA LEU A 225 5.27 4.71 29.87
C LEU A 225 6.39 4.22 28.92
N ALA A 226 7.08 3.14 29.32
CA ALA A 226 8.12 2.54 28.52
C ALA A 226 7.58 1.99 27.19
N ALA A 227 6.38 1.41 27.18
CA ALA A 227 5.71 0.96 25.96
C ALA A 227 5.30 2.13 25.05
N LEU A 228 4.75 3.21 25.64
CA LEU A 228 4.32 4.40 24.92
C LEU A 228 5.48 5.02 24.13
N GLY A 229 6.61 5.34 24.78
CA GLY A 229 7.76 5.94 24.09
C GLY A 229 8.40 4.96 23.10
N THR A 230 8.59 3.69 23.46
CA THR A 230 9.17 2.66 22.57
C THR A 230 8.38 2.51 21.26
N ILE A 231 7.05 2.51 21.32
CA ILE A 231 6.18 2.42 20.14
C ILE A 231 6.22 3.73 19.35
N ALA A 232 6.17 4.87 20.05
CA ALA A 232 6.12 6.19 19.42
C ALA A 232 7.39 6.54 18.66
N ASP A 233 8.54 6.10 19.15
CA ASP A 233 9.86 6.30 18.53
C ASP A 233 10.21 5.21 17.50
N LEU A 234 9.24 4.37 17.14
CA LEU A 234 9.40 3.30 16.15
C LEU A 234 10.58 2.35 16.44
N MET A 235 10.85 2.09 17.71
CA MET A 235 11.93 1.17 18.08
C MET A 235 11.57 -0.28 17.79
N PRO A 236 12.58 -1.16 17.52
CA PRO A 236 12.32 -2.57 17.20
C PRO A 236 11.50 -3.26 18.28
N LEU A 237 10.35 -3.85 17.93
CA LEU A 237 9.51 -4.63 18.87
C LEU A 237 9.99 -6.09 18.96
N THR A 238 11.29 -6.23 19.20
CA THR A 238 12.01 -7.50 19.42
C THR A 238 12.74 -7.48 20.77
N GLY A 239 13.30 -8.60 21.18
CA GLY A 239 14.09 -8.67 22.43
C GLY A 239 13.36 -8.06 23.63
N GLU A 240 14.05 -7.20 24.39
CA GLU A 240 13.50 -6.59 25.59
C GLU A 240 12.36 -5.61 25.31
N ASN A 241 12.42 -4.86 24.20
CA ASN A 241 11.34 -3.96 23.84
C ASN A 241 10.02 -4.71 23.68
N ARG A 242 10.05 -5.90 23.08
CA ARG A 242 8.86 -6.75 22.97
C ARG A 242 8.29 -7.11 24.34
N MET A 243 9.13 -7.46 25.31
CA MET A 243 8.72 -7.82 26.67
C MET A 243 8.11 -6.62 27.39
N ILE A 244 8.77 -5.46 27.31
CA ILE A 244 8.34 -4.19 27.90
C ILE A 244 6.99 -3.79 27.30
N VAL A 245 6.89 -3.76 25.97
CA VAL A 245 5.68 -3.34 25.25
C VAL A 245 4.52 -4.29 25.53
N LYS A 246 4.75 -5.61 25.51
CA LYS A 246 3.72 -6.60 25.83
C LYS A 246 3.16 -6.40 27.25
N SER A 247 4.04 -6.17 28.23
CA SER A 247 3.66 -5.88 29.62
C SER A 247 2.93 -4.55 29.74
N GLY A 248 3.44 -3.50 29.09
CA GLY A 248 2.85 -2.18 29.14
C GLY A 248 1.46 -2.11 28.52
N LEU A 249 1.27 -2.72 27.33
CA LEU A 249 -0.04 -2.79 26.68
C LEU A 249 -1.07 -3.53 27.53
N ALA A 250 -0.69 -4.64 28.14
CA ALA A 250 -1.56 -5.38 29.07
C ALA A 250 -1.90 -4.57 30.33
N SER A 251 -0.94 -3.77 30.84
CA SER A 251 -1.17 -2.88 31.99
C SER A 251 -2.11 -1.73 31.62
N MET A 252 -1.99 -1.15 30.42
CA MET A 252 -2.82 -0.05 29.94
C MET A 252 -4.32 -0.38 29.90
N GLU A 253 -4.70 -1.66 29.77
CA GLU A 253 -6.13 -2.07 29.79
C GLU A 253 -6.81 -1.71 31.11
N ARG A 254 -6.04 -1.60 32.19
CA ARG A 254 -6.47 -1.19 33.54
C ARG A 254 -5.41 -0.29 34.15
N SER A 255 -5.09 0.78 33.46
CA SER A 255 -4.01 1.68 33.86
C SER A 255 -4.21 2.25 35.27
N ALA A 256 -3.14 2.29 36.01
CA ALA A 256 -3.06 2.96 37.31
C ALA A 256 -2.86 4.49 37.15
N PHE A 257 -2.57 4.97 35.94
CA PHE A 257 -2.33 6.39 35.68
C PHE A 257 -3.60 7.05 35.15
N PRO A 258 -4.18 8.04 35.87
CA PRO A 258 -5.34 8.80 35.38
C PRO A 258 -5.11 9.37 33.99
N GLY A 259 -3.92 9.94 33.75
CA GLY A 259 -3.56 10.51 32.43
C GLY A 259 -3.54 9.50 31.29
N MET A 260 -3.07 8.28 31.54
CA MET A 260 -3.11 7.21 30.51
C MET A 260 -4.55 6.80 30.19
N THR A 261 -5.38 6.64 31.25
CA THR A 261 -6.80 6.29 31.12
C THR A 261 -7.56 7.37 30.33
N ALA A 262 -7.36 8.64 30.66
CA ALA A 262 -7.98 9.76 29.97
C ALA A 262 -7.55 9.84 28.50
N LEU A 263 -6.25 9.64 28.22
CA LEU A 263 -5.71 9.66 26.86
C LEU A 263 -6.25 8.51 26.00
N LEU A 264 -6.39 7.31 26.57
CA LEU A 264 -7.05 6.16 25.91
C LEU A 264 -8.51 6.50 25.58
N GLY A 265 -9.28 7.00 26.54
CA GLY A 265 -10.68 7.39 26.36
C GLY A 265 -10.86 8.42 25.24
N THR A 266 -10.05 9.47 25.25
CA THR A 266 -10.07 10.56 24.25
C THR A 266 -9.67 10.07 22.86
N SER A 267 -8.83 9.01 22.79
CA SER A 267 -8.46 8.39 21.51
C SER A 267 -9.54 7.48 20.90
N GLY A 268 -10.69 7.34 21.60
CA GLY A 268 -11.80 6.46 21.20
C GLY A 268 -11.68 5.03 21.71
N TRP A 269 -10.72 4.75 22.58
CA TRP A 269 -10.54 3.44 23.20
C TRP A 269 -11.35 3.38 24.49
N SER A 270 -12.47 2.64 24.48
CA SER A 270 -13.36 2.58 25.65
C SER A 270 -13.26 1.28 26.43
N SER A 271 -12.82 0.20 25.83
CA SER A 271 -12.65 -1.11 26.47
C SER A 271 -11.99 -2.11 25.50
N GLY A 272 -11.34 -3.14 26.03
CA GLY A 272 -10.75 -4.24 25.27
C GLY A 272 -9.22 -4.21 25.29
N GLU A 273 -8.61 -5.03 24.44
CA GLU A 273 -7.16 -5.16 24.32
C GLU A 273 -6.54 -3.87 23.72
N VAL A 274 -5.58 -3.29 24.42
CA VAL A 274 -4.79 -2.14 23.92
C VAL A 274 -3.68 -2.68 23.03
N THR A 275 -3.67 -2.25 21.77
CA THR A 275 -2.68 -2.71 20.78
C THR A 275 -1.59 -1.65 20.53
N SER A 276 -0.46 -2.07 19.97
CA SER A 276 0.59 -1.14 19.52
C SER A 276 0.07 -0.13 18.47
N THR A 277 -0.89 -0.53 17.65
CA THR A 277 -1.57 0.36 16.70
C THR A 277 -2.37 1.44 17.42
N ALA A 278 -3.09 1.09 18.49
CA ALA A 278 -3.82 2.07 19.30
C ALA A 278 -2.86 3.11 19.91
N VAL A 279 -1.70 2.68 20.39
CA VAL A 279 -0.66 3.58 20.92
C VAL A 279 -0.07 4.44 19.80
N ALA A 280 0.37 3.85 18.70
CA ALA A 280 1.06 4.55 17.61
C ALA A 280 0.17 5.60 16.91
N PHE A 281 -1.12 5.31 16.73
CA PHE A 281 -2.05 6.18 15.99
C PHE A 281 -3.06 6.93 16.87
N GLY A 282 -3.30 6.43 18.10
CA GLY A 282 -4.19 7.05 19.06
C GLY A 282 -3.46 7.96 20.07
N LEU A 283 -2.52 7.41 20.82
CA LEU A 283 -1.90 8.10 21.97
C LEU A 283 -0.71 8.98 21.55
N ALA A 284 0.29 8.39 20.89
CA ALA A 284 1.52 9.08 20.53
C ALA A 284 1.31 10.35 19.69
N PRO A 285 0.38 10.40 18.70
CA PRO A 285 0.14 11.64 17.95
C PRO A 285 -0.40 12.79 18.79
N ARG A 286 -1.18 12.52 19.85
CA ARG A 286 -1.70 13.55 20.77
C ARG A 286 -0.58 14.14 21.62
N ILE A 287 0.29 13.29 22.14
CA ILE A 287 1.49 13.72 22.89
C ILE A 287 2.41 14.55 21.97
N ASN A 288 2.73 14.01 20.80
CA ASN A 288 3.59 14.69 19.83
C ASN A 288 3.01 16.03 19.34
N ALA A 289 1.67 16.17 19.28
CA ALA A 289 1.03 17.43 18.89
C ALA A 289 1.32 18.55 19.90
N SER A 290 1.40 18.25 21.21
CA SER A 290 1.74 19.26 22.22
C SER A 290 3.10 19.91 21.92
N GLY A 291 4.14 19.11 21.66
CA GLY A 291 5.48 19.63 21.33
C GLY A 291 5.57 20.33 19.97
N ARG A 292 4.68 20.02 19.03
CA ARG A 292 4.67 20.64 17.69
C ARG A 292 3.88 21.94 17.63
N MET A 293 2.76 22.01 18.37
CA MET A 293 1.80 23.12 18.30
C MET A 293 1.92 24.08 19.50
N SER A 294 2.44 23.61 20.64
CA SER A 294 2.57 24.36 21.88
C SER A 294 3.86 23.97 22.61
N HIS A 295 3.75 23.35 23.80
CA HIS A 295 4.88 22.89 24.62
C HIS A 295 4.62 21.52 25.22
N ALA A 296 5.63 20.64 25.18
CA ALA A 296 5.51 19.26 25.64
C ALA A 296 5.24 19.10 27.14
N ASN A 297 5.46 20.14 27.97
CA ASN A 297 5.13 20.10 29.41
C ASN A 297 3.65 19.77 29.68
N ARG A 298 2.72 20.06 28.74
CA ARG A 298 1.31 19.68 28.89
C ARG A 298 1.12 18.17 28.83
N ALA A 299 1.89 17.50 27.99
CA ALA A 299 1.85 16.04 27.91
C ALA A 299 2.47 15.40 29.17
N VAL A 300 3.55 15.98 29.73
CA VAL A 300 4.09 15.54 31.03
C VAL A 300 3.05 15.76 32.12
N ALA A 301 2.39 16.92 32.17
CA ALA A 301 1.33 17.20 33.15
C ALA A 301 0.20 16.16 33.06
N LEU A 302 -0.25 15.81 31.83
CA LEU A 302 -1.23 14.73 31.65
C LEU A 302 -0.77 13.43 32.28
N LEU A 303 0.43 12.95 31.90
CA LEU A 303 0.93 11.64 32.33
C LEU A 303 1.30 11.59 33.82
N THR A 304 1.45 12.76 34.49
CA THR A 304 1.73 12.87 35.90
C THR A 304 0.51 13.35 36.72
N ALA A 305 -0.65 13.53 36.10
CA ALA A 305 -1.90 13.92 36.79
C ALA A 305 -2.30 12.89 37.85
N GLU A 306 -2.76 13.36 38.98
CA GLU A 306 -3.10 12.50 40.12
C GLU A 306 -4.61 12.22 40.25
N ASP A 307 -5.44 13.03 39.58
CA ASP A 307 -6.89 12.83 39.53
C ASP A 307 -7.43 12.78 38.10
N MET A 308 -8.61 12.16 37.94
CA MET A 308 -9.22 11.96 36.61
C MET A 308 -9.75 13.24 35.96
N GLU A 309 -10.26 14.19 36.77
CA GLU A 309 -10.87 15.41 36.23
C GLU A 309 -9.80 16.29 35.56
N GLU A 310 -8.65 16.45 36.20
CA GLU A 310 -7.49 17.14 35.64
C GLU A 310 -6.99 16.41 34.40
N ALA A 311 -6.87 15.07 34.48
CA ALA A 311 -6.39 14.25 33.39
C ALA A 311 -7.30 14.33 32.16
N GLU A 312 -8.61 14.25 32.33
CA GLU A 312 -9.60 14.37 31.25
C GLU A 312 -9.52 15.74 30.57
N ALA A 313 -9.44 16.82 31.37
CA ALA A 313 -9.32 18.17 30.84
C ALA A 313 -8.05 18.37 29.98
N ILE A 314 -6.91 17.82 30.43
CA ILE A 314 -5.65 17.92 29.68
C ILE A 314 -5.69 17.01 28.43
N ALA A 315 -6.27 15.82 28.53
CA ALA A 315 -6.39 14.91 27.40
C ALA A 315 -7.25 15.49 26.27
N GLU A 316 -8.36 16.17 26.63
CA GLU A 316 -9.18 16.91 25.66
C GLU A 316 -8.40 18.07 25.00
N GLU A 317 -7.60 18.81 25.76
CA GLU A 317 -6.72 19.86 25.20
C GLU A 317 -5.74 19.28 24.18
N LEU A 318 -5.08 18.15 24.50
CA LEU A 318 -4.15 17.48 23.56
C LEU A 318 -4.87 16.94 22.32
N ASP A 319 -6.11 16.49 22.45
CA ASP A 319 -6.91 16.05 21.31
C ASP A 319 -7.27 17.23 20.38
N VAL A 320 -7.61 18.39 20.93
CA VAL A 320 -7.83 19.61 20.16
C VAL A 320 -6.56 19.98 19.38
N LEU A 321 -5.40 20.05 20.06
CA LEU A 321 -4.11 20.35 19.41
C LEU A 321 -3.78 19.33 18.30
N ASN A 322 -4.09 18.05 18.51
CA ASN A 322 -3.87 17.02 17.50
C ASN A 322 -4.79 17.19 16.30
N LYS A 323 -6.06 17.55 16.50
CA LYS A 323 -7.01 17.86 15.41
C LYS A 323 -6.58 19.10 14.63
N GLU A 324 -6.15 20.17 15.32
CA GLU A 324 -5.60 21.38 14.67
C GLU A 324 -4.37 21.03 13.82
N ARG A 325 -3.44 20.22 14.37
CA ARG A 325 -2.29 19.75 13.60
C ARG A 325 -2.72 18.94 12.37
N GLN A 326 -3.74 18.07 12.48
CA GLN A 326 -4.24 17.28 11.36
C GLN A 326 -4.84 18.15 10.27
N MET A 327 -5.64 19.15 10.63
CA MET A 327 -6.21 20.12 9.67
C MET A 327 -5.10 20.90 8.97
N LEU A 328 -4.15 21.45 9.74
CA LEU A 328 -3.03 22.19 9.18
C LEU A 328 -2.20 21.35 8.18
N VAL A 329 -1.92 20.09 8.52
CA VAL A 329 -1.21 19.16 7.62
C VAL A 329 -2.03 18.88 6.37
N GLU A 330 -3.35 18.70 6.49
CA GLU A 330 -4.21 18.43 5.33
C GLU A 330 -4.27 19.63 4.39
N ASP A 331 -4.43 20.84 4.92
CA ASP A 331 -4.44 22.08 4.14
C ASP A 331 -3.11 22.24 3.36
N MET A 332 -1.97 22.08 4.06
CA MET A 332 -0.65 22.15 3.42
C MET A 332 -0.45 21.06 2.35
N VAL A 333 -0.97 19.84 2.56
CA VAL A 333 -0.94 18.79 1.56
C VAL A 333 -1.76 19.17 0.34
N GLN A 334 -2.96 19.73 0.50
CA GLN A 334 -3.80 20.16 -0.63
C GLN A 334 -3.12 21.28 -1.43
N GLU A 335 -2.53 22.27 -0.77
CA GLU A 335 -1.76 23.32 -1.46
C GLU A 335 -0.55 22.74 -2.22
N ALA A 336 0.20 21.82 -1.60
CA ALA A 336 1.33 21.16 -2.25
C ALA A 336 0.89 20.32 -3.47
N LEU A 337 -0.26 19.66 -3.39
CA LEU A 337 -0.80 18.89 -4.51
C LEU A 337 -1.19 19.80 -5.68
N GLN A 338 -1.77 20.97 -5.42
CA GLN A 338 -2.07 21.95 -6.48
C GLN A 338 -0.80 22.48 -7.17
N GLN A 339 0.28 22.71 -6.42
CA GLN A 339 1.58 23.08 -6.99
C GLN A 339 2.10 21.98 -7.93
N LEU A 340 2.06 20.72 -7.45
CA LEU A 340 2.55 19.57 -8.22
C LEU A 340 1.71 19.27 -9.46
N GLU A 341 0.38 19.38 -9.39
CA GLU A 341 -0.51 19.21 -10.54
C GLU A 341 -0.22 20.26 -11.64
N SER A 342 0.05 21.49 -11.23
CA SER A 342 0.42 22.56 -12.17
C SER A 342 1.79 22.30 -12.84
N GLN A 343 2.75 21.78 -12.07
CA GLN A 343 4.07 21.42 -12.58
C GLN A 343 3.99 20.20 -13.51
N GLU A 344 3.25 19.16 -13.11
CA GLU A 344 3.09 17.94 -13.90
C GLU A 344 2.49 18.21 -15.29
N GLN A 345 1.53 19.14 -15.39
CA GLN A 345 0.93 19.53 -16.67
C GLN A 345 1.91 20.26 -17.60
N SER A 346 2.90 20.97 -17.06
CA SER A 346 3.86 21.77 -17.84
C SER A 346 5.16 21.02 -18.18
N GLU A 347 5.71 20.29 -17.22
CA GLU A 347 7.08 19.73 -17.27
C GLU A 347 7.14 18.23 -16.94
N GLY A 348 6.02 17.65 -16.48
CA GLY A 348 6.00 16.30 -15.92
C GLY A 348 6.37 16.26 -14.43
N LEU A 349 6.14 15.10 -13.80
CA LEU A 349 6.45 14.91 -12.37
C LEU A 349 7.98 14.81 -12.16
N PRO A 350 8.59 15.68 -11.33
CA PRO A 350 10.05 15.70 -11.10
C PRO A 350 10.52 14.45 -10.36
N ASP A 351 11.80 14.06 -10.53
CA ASP A 351 12.39 12.91 -9.83
C ASP A 351 12.54 13.16 -8.33
N VAL A 352 12.82 14.40 -7.94
CA VAL A 352 12.81 14.87 -6.55
C VAL A 352 11.77 15.97 -6.42
N ILE A 353 10.78 15.75 -5.59
CA ILE A 353 9.72 16.71 -5.31
C ILE A 353 10.27 17.78 -4.34
N VAL A 354 10.20 19.05 -4.74
CA VAL A 354 10.51 20.18 -3.88
C VAL A 354 9.32 21.13 -3.91
N VAL A 355 8.66 21.29 -2.77
CA VAL A 355 7.52 22.19 -2.63
C VAL A 355 7.72 23.13 -1.46
N ALA A 356 7.26 24.37 -1.60
CA ALA A 356 7.39 25.39 -0.56
C ALA A 356 6.13 26.24 -0.47
N GLY A 357 5.78 26.67 0.77
CA GLY A 357 4.65 27.54 1.00
C GLY A 357 4.94 28.64 2.01
N GLU A 358 4.39 29.84 1.76
CA GLU A 358 4.51 30.95 2.69
C GLU A 358 3.71 30.68 3.96
N GLY A 359 4.34 30.89 5.12
CA GLY A 359 3.71 30.67 6.41
C GLY A 359 3.49 29.19 6.79
N TRP A 360 3.94 28.23 5.99
CA TRP A 360 3.85 26.84 6.37
C TRP A 360 4.63 26.56 7.64
N ASN A 361 4.00 25.87 8.59
CA ASN A 361 4.56 25.61 9.90
C ASN A 361 5.72 24.59 9.84
N ALA A 362 6.93 25.04 10.17
CA ALA A 362 8.13 24.20 10.16
C ALA A 362 8.05 22.97 11.10
N GLY A 363 7.18 23.01 12.13
CA GLY A 363 6.96 21.87 13.03
C GLY A 363 6.23 20.68 12.41
N VAL A 364 5.56 20.88 11.25
CA VAL A 364 4.76 19.85 10.58
C VAL A 364 5.17 19.55 9.13
N VAL A 365 6.07 20.33 8.51
CA VAL A 365 6.52 20.10 7.11
C VAL A 365 7.04 18.67 6.88
N GLY A 366 7.67 18.06 7.89
CA GLY A 366 8.13 16.67 7.80
C GLY A 366 7.00 15.65 7.68
N ILE A 367 5.81 15.94 8.25
CA ILE A 367 4.61 15.10 8.09
C ILE A 367 4.07 15.25 6.68
N VAL A 368 4.03 16.47 6.15
CA VAL A 368 3.63 16.75 4.77
C VAL A 368 4.56 16.04 3.78
N ALA A 369 5.88 16.10 4.00
CA ALA A 369 6.86 15.40 3.18
C ALA A 369 6.62 13.89 3.15
N SER A 370 6.32 13.28 4.30
CA SER A 370 5.98 11.86 4.37
C SER A 370 4.70 11.52 3.59
N LYS A 371 3.63 12.32 3.70
CA LYS A 371 2.37 12.10 2.97
C LYS A 371 2.55 12.22 1.45
N LEU A 372 3.34 13.17 0.99
CA LEU A 372 3.64 13.32 -0.43
C LEU A 372 4.51 12.16 -0.94
N LEU A 373 5.51 11.73 -0.16
CA LEU A 373 6.31 10.55 -0.48
C LEU A 373 5.46 9.29 -0.58
N GLU A 374 4.53 9.05 0.34
CA GLU A 374 3.60 7.91 0.29
C GLU A 374 2.70 7.92 -0.96
N ARG A 375 2.32 9.11 -1.43
CA ARG A 375 1.48 9.27 -2.61
C ARG A 375 2.24 9.07 -3.92
N TYR A 376 3.40 9.70 -4.06
CA TYR A 376 4.17 9.75 -5.32
C TYR A 376 5.35 8.78 -5.36
N TYR A 377 5.77 8.28 -4.21
CA TYR A 377 6.95 7.45 -3.99
C TYR A 377 8.22 8.04 -4.64
N ARG A 378 8.48 9.32 -4.34
CA ARG A 378 9.66 10.08 -4.78
C ARG A 378 10.33 10.77 -3.60
N PRO A 379 11.65 10.98 -3.61
CA PRO A 379 12.31 11.84 -2.63
C PRO A 379 11.59 13.17 -2.58
N THR A 380 11.25 13.63 -1.38
CA THR A 380 10.37 14.79 -1.20
C THR A 380 10.92 15.74 -0.15
N ILE A 381 11.01 17.01 -0.51
CA ILE A 381 11.40 18.12 0.36
C ILE A 381 10.24 19.09 0.45
N VAL A 382 9.87 19.43 1.68
CA VAL A 382 8.81 20.40 1.98
C VAL A 382 9.39 21.52 2.83
N LEU A 383 9.19 22.78 2.39
CA LEU A 383 9.76 23.96 3.03
C LEU A 383 8.66 24.96 3.43
N GLY A 384 8.73 25.46 4.65
CA GLY A 384 7.96 26.62 5.08
C GLY A 384 8.80 27.89 4.91
N ILE A 385 8.25 28.87 4.22
CA ILE A 385 8.88 30.18 3.98
C ILE A 385 8.38 31.16 5.05
N ASN A 386 9.29 31.74 5.79
CA ASN A 386 8.97 32.85 6.68
C ASN A 386 8.69 34.11 5.83
N PRO A 387 7.47 34.67 5.86
CA PRO A 387 7.10 35.82 5.01
C PRO A 387 7.85 37.10 5.35
N GLU A 388 8.38 37.24 6.57
CA GLU A 388 9.07 38.46 7.02
C GLU A 388 10.56 38.42 6.65
N THR A 389 11.19 37.25 6.80
CA THR A 389 12.66 37.11 6.62
C THR A 389 13.07 36.47 5.29
N GLY A 390 12.16 35.77 4.61
CA GLY A 390 12.44 34.95 3.44
C GLY A 390 13.25 33.69 3.77
N GLU A 391 13.49 33.38 5.03
CA GLU A 391 14.13 32.12 5.45
C GLU A 391 13.18 30.95 5.19
N CYS A 392 13.71 29.91 4.54
CA CYS A 392 13.01 28.65 4.30
C CYS A 392 13.55 27.59 5.26
N LYS A 393 12.66 26.99 6.06
CA LYS A 393 12.97 25.82 6.90
C LYS A 393 12.20 24.61 6.40
N GLY A 394 12.93 23.50 6.15
CA GLY A 394 12.35 22.33 5.51
C GLY A 394 12.72 21.02 6.14
N SER A 395 11.98 20.01 5.72
CA SER A 395 12.25 18.61 6.02
C SER A 395 12.16 17.77 4.74
N ALA A 396 13.12 16.87 4.60
CA ALA A 396 13.19 15.91 3.52
C ALA A 396 12.83 14.50 3.97
N ARG A 397 12.25 13.74 3.06
CA ARG A 397 12.04 12.29 3.16
C ARG A 397 12.49 11.64 1.87
N SER A 398 13.10 10.47 1.95
CA SER A 398 13.66 9.78 0.79
C SER A 398 13.17 8.35 0.64
N ILE A 399 13.40 7.80 -0.56
CA ILE A 399 13.12 6.41 -0.93
C ILE A 399 14.41 5.60 -0.92
N PRO A 400 14.34 4.27 -0.79
CA PRO A 400 15.50 3.40 -0.97
C PRO A 400 16.19 3.65 -2.32
N GLY A 401 17.52 3.72 -2.30
CA GLY A 401 18.33 4.00 -3.49
C GLY A 401 18.65 5.48 -3.73
N PHE A 402 18.13 6.39 -2.89
CA PHE A 402 18.49 7.81 -2.94
C PHE A 402 18.88 8.34 -1.55
N ASP A 403 20.18 8.61 -1.35
CA ASP A 403 20.67 9.20 -0.11
C ASP A 403 20.42 10.71 -0.13
N ILE A 404 19.44 11.16 0.69
CA ILE A 404 19.08 12.58 0.74
C ILE A 404 20.17 13.42 1.42
N TYR A 405 20.95 12.85 2.34
CA TYR A 405 22.03 13.56 2.98
C TYR A 405 23.17 13.83 2.02
N GLU A 406 23.53 12.85 1.16
CA GLU A 406 24.50 13.03 0.08
C GLU A 406 24.04 14.10 -0.91
N ALA A 407 22.76 14.06 -1.31
CA ALA A 407 22.17 15.05 -2.21
C ALA A 407 22.18 16.47 -1.62
N LEU A 408 21.93 16.62 -0.32
CA LEU A 408 22.05 17.92 0.37
C LEU A 408 23.50 18.39 0.48
N THR A 409 24.42 17.46 0.66
CA THR A 409 25.88 17.77 0.70
C THR A 409 26.35 18.32 -0.65
N ASP A 410 25.85 17.78 -1.77
CA ASP A 410 26.13 18.33 -3.12
C ASP A 410 25.59 19.76 -3.31
N CYS A 411 24.55 20.12 -2.55
CA CYS A 411 23.94 21.45 -2.55
C CYS A 411 24.37 22.34 -1.36
N ALA A 412 25.45 21.98 -0.63
CA ALA A 412 25.82 22.63 0.63
C ALA A 412 26.06 24.15 0.50
N ASP A 413 26.53 24.63 -0.66
CA ASP A 413 26.71 26.05 -0.95
C ASP A 413 25.42 26.87 -1.08
N LEU A 414 24.29 26.20 -1.28
CA LEU A 414 22.94 26.80 -1.33
C LEU A 414 22.24 26.80 0.03
N LEU A 415 22.70 25.99 0.98
CA LEU A 415 22.10 25.78 2.28
C LEU A 415 22.78 26.61 3.37
N ASP A 416 22.00 27.17 4.27
CA ASP A 416 22.53 27.85 5.47
C ASP A 416 22.85 26.81 6.56
N HIS A 417 21.97 25.82 6.74
CA HIS A 417 22.18 24.67 7.63
C HIS A 417 21.50 23.43 7.03
N PHE A 418 22.09 22.27 7.23
CA PHE A 418 21.46 20.98 6.98
C PHE A 418 22.02 19.88 7.86
N GLY A 419 21.25 18.82 8.05
CA GLY A 419 21.65 17.64 8.82
C GLY A 419 20.61 16.53 8.70
N GLY A 420 21.04 15.31 8.94
CA GLY A 420 20.13 14.16 8.89
C GLY A 420 20.82 12.86 8.52
N HIS A 421 20.05 11.95 7.96
CA HIS A 421 20.41 10.60 7.56
C HIS A 421 19.97 10.32 6.11
N PRO A 422 20.39 9.20 5.49
CA PRO A 422 20.02 8.88 4.10
C PRO A 422 18.52 8.94 3.79
N SER A 423 17.64 8.64 4.76
CA SER A 423 16.19 8.58 4.55
C SER A 423 15.43 9.85 4.95
N ALA A 424 16.04 10.73 5.77
CA ALA A 424 15.37 11.94 6.28
C ALA A 424 16.38 12.99 6.70
N ALA A 425 16.11 14.25 6.37
CA ALA A 425 16.99 15.36 6.71
C ALA A 425 16.19 16.64 6.99
N GLY A 426 16.80 17.54 7.75
CA GLY A 426 16.35 18.92 7.93
C GLY A 426 17.28 19.89 7.23
N MET A 427 16.75 21.03 6.75
CA MET A 427 17.58 22.07 6.12
C MET A 427 16.98 23.46 6.27
N SER A 428 17.82 24.46 6.09
CA SER A 428 17.41 25.86 5.90
C SER A 428 18.18 26.51 4.76
N LEU A 429 17.50 27.42 4.05
CA LEU A 429 18.07 28.20 2.95
C LEU A 429 17.26 29.48 2.75
N SER A 430 17.80 30.44 1.99
CA SER A 430 17.06 31.61 1.58
C SER A 430 16.09 31.32 0.42
N ARG A 431 14.94 32.03 0.36
CA ARG A 431 13.93 31.90 -0.71
C ARG A 431 14.52 32.08 -2.11
N GLU A 432 15.51 32.95 -2.26
CA GLU A 432 16.15 33.25 -3.54
C GLU A 432 16.88 32.06 -4.15
N ARG A 433 17.32 31.11 -3.30
CA ARG A 433 18.06 29.91 -3.73
C ARG A 433 17.17 28.71 -4.02
N LEU A 434 15.87 28.82 -3.75
CA LEU A 434 14.93 27.69 -3.77
C LEU A 434 14.83 27.05 -5.15
N GLU A 435 14.74 27.83 -6.23
CA GLU A 435 14.63 27.34 -7.59
C GLU A 435 15.90 26.59 -8.03
N GLU A 436 17.06 27.19 -7.77
CA GLU A 436 18.36 26.57 -8.07
C GLU A 436 18.58 25.29 -7.25
N PHE A 437 18.17 25.28 -5.99
CA PHE A 437 18.20 24.11 -5.13
C PHE A 437 17.37 22.95 -5.71
N GLY A 438 16.13 23.20 -6.13
CA GLY A 438 15.27 22.18 -6.76
C GLY A 438 15.86 21.65 -8.06
N ARG A 439 16.40 22.53 -8.91
CA ARG A 439 17.06 22.16 -10.16
C ARG A 439 18.29 21.27 -9.94
N ARG A 440 19.15 21.58 -8.97
CA ARG A 440 20.37 20.80 -8.67
C ARG A 440 20.02 19.43 -8.09
N LEU A 441 19.04 19.34 -7.20
CA LEU A 441 18.58 18.06 -6.65
C LEU A 441 18.05 17.13 -7.75
N ASN A 442 17.28 17.65 -8.70
CA ASN A 442 16.80 16.86 -9.83
C ASN A 442 17.92 16.47 -10.80
N ALA A 443 18.90 17.34 -11.02
CA ALA A 443 20.11 16.99 -11.79
C ALA A 443 20.95 15.91 -11.09
N PHE A 444 21.07 15.95 -9.77
CA PHE A 444 21.73 14.92 -8.97
C PHE A 444 21.00 13.57 -9.04
N ALA A 445 19.65 13.59 -9.05
CA ALA A 445 18.82 12.41 -9.13
C ALA A 445 18.85 11.74 -10.52
N ALA A 446 18.86 12.52 -11.60
CA ALA A 446 18.79 12.04 -12.99
C ALA A 446 19.87 11.02 -13.37
N GLY A 447 21.04 11.05 -12.71
CA GLY A 447 22.11 10.07 -12.92
C GLY A 447 22.06 8.84 -12.00
N ARG A 448 21.12 8.79 -11.05
CA ARG A 448 21.07 7.79 -9.96
C ARG A 448 19.76 7.05 -9.87
N LEU A 449 18.64 7.70 -10.18
CA LEU A 449 17.30 7.09 -10.12
C LEU A 449 16.89 6.54 -11.48
N THR A 450 16.29 5.36 -11.46
CA THR A 450 15.67 4.71 -12.62
C THR A 450 14.16 4.53 -12.34
N PRO A 451 13.33 4.27 -13.36
CA PRO A 451 11.89 4.04 -13.16
C PRO A 451 11.56 2.97 -12.12
N GLU A 452 12.45 1.98 -11.94
CA GLU A 452 12.27 0.90 -10.96
C GLU A 452 12.39 1.39 -9.51
N HIS A 453 13.13 2.46 -9.24
CA HIS A 453 13.24 3.05 -7.91
C HIS A 453 11.93 3.73 -7.47
N PHE A 454 11.09 4.16 -8.43
CA PHE A 454 9.80 4.81 -8.16
C PHE A 454 8.64 3.81 -7.94
N VAL A 455 8.92 2.51 -8.01
CA VAL A 455 7.95 1.46 -7.68
C VAL A 455 8.21 0.98 -6.25
N PRO A 456 7.30 1.24 -5.30
CA PRO A 456 7.51 0.80 -3.92
C PRO A 456 7.55 -0.73 -3.83
N VAL A 457 8.33 -1.24 -2.89
CA VAL A 457 8.45 -2.68 -2.64
C VAL A 457 7.57 -3.08 -1.46
N LEU A 458 6.81 -4.15 -1.63
CA LEU A 458 6.05 -4.79 -0.57
C LEU A 458 6.64 -6.19 -0.32
N GLU A 459 7.35 -6.32 0.78
CA GLU A 459 7.85 -7.62 1.21
C GLU A 459 6.71 -8.47 1.77
N THR A 460 6.60 -9.71 1.27
CA THR A 460 5.64 -10.71 1.74
C THR A 460 6.36 -11.74 2.59
N ASP A 461 5.72 -12.17 3.68
CA ASP A 461 6.30 -13.15 4.58
C ASP A 461 6.22 -14.56 4.02
N LEU A 462 5.02 -15.01 3.66
CA LEU A 462 4.78 -16.37 3.18
C LEU A 462 3.76 -16.39 2.05
N SER A 463 3.94 -17.34 1.11
CA SER A 463 2.90 -17.70 0.16
C SER A 463 2.04 -18.83 0.76
N CYS A 464 0.72 -18.66 0.74
CA CYS A 464 -0.21 -19.63 1.30
C CYS A 464 -1.50 -19.74 0.46
N SER A 465 -2.38 -20.65 0.85
CA SER A 465 -3.69 -20.85 0.22
C SER A 465 -4.82 -20.64 1.22
N LEU A 466 -6.07 -20.51 0.76
CA LEU A 466 -7.22 -20.33 1.65
C LEU A 466 -7.44 -21.50 2.63
N LYS A 467 -6.89 -22.69 2.33
CA LYS A 467 -6.97 -23.82 3.28
C LYS A 467 -6.16 -23.55 4.56
N ASP A 468 -5.12 -22.73 4.46
CA ASP A 468 -4.21 -22.41 5.58
C ASP A 468 -4.78 -21.28 6.46
N ILE A 469 -5.76 -20.51 5.95
CA ILE A 469 -6.42 -19.39 6.63
C ILE A 469 -7.60 -19.90 7.46
N THR A 470 -7.31 -20.40 8.66
CA THR A 470 -8.31 -20.85 9.62
C THR A 470 -8.32 -19.98 10.86
N LEU A 471 -9.42 -19.98 11.63
CA LEU A 471 -9.48 -19.25 12.91
C LEU A 471 -8.30 -19.64 13.82
N GLN A 472 -8.06 -20.95 13.95
CA GLN A 472 -6.96 -21.45 14.78
C GLN A 472 -5.60 -20.95 14.30
N ALA A 473 -5.35 -20.92 12.98
CA ALA A 473 -4.10 -20.39 12.43
C ALA A 473 -3.94 -18.90 12.74
N ILE A 474 -5.02 -18.10 12.56
CA ILE A 474 -5.00 -16.67 12.86
C ILE A 474 -4.75 -16.43 14.36
N GLU A 475 -5.39 -17.17 15.26
CA GLU A 475 -5.16 -17.08 16.69
C GLU A 475 -3.71 -17.42 17.08
N GLN A 476 -3.10 -18.39 16.39
CA GLN A 476 -1.67 -18.65 16.57
C GLN A 476 -0.79 -17.51 16.06
N LEU A 477 -1.14 -16.88 14.92
CA LEU A 477 -0.40 -15.73 14.40
C LEU A 477 -0.46 -14.52 15.36
N GLN A 478 -1.55 -14.37 16.12
CA GLN A 478 -1.66 -13.33 17.14
C GLN A 478 -0.63 -13.47 18.27
N GLN A 479 -0.05 -14.66 18.50
CA GLN A 479 1.05 -14.83 19.44
C GLN A 479 2.32 -14.08 19.02
N LEU A 480 2.44 -13.69 17.76
CA LEU A 480 3.52 -12.84 17.27
C LEU A 480 3.37 -11.38 17.71
N ALA A 481 2.17 -10.93 18.13
CA ALA A 481 1.93 -9.58 18.65
C ALA A 481 2.75 -9.32 19.95
N PRO A 482 3.11 -8.07 20.26
CA PRO A 482 2.75 -6.81 19.59
C PRO A 482 3.49 -6.59 18.26
N PHE A 483 2.76 -6.11 17.26
CA PHE A 483 3.31 -5.80 15.94
C PHE A 483 3.80 -4.35 15.87
N GLY A 484 4.84 -4.11 15.09
CA GLY A 484 5.43 -2.79 14.89
C GLY A 484 6.77 -2.89 14.14
N MET A 485 7.68 -1.96 14.41
CA MET A 485 9.01 -1.93 13.79
C MET A 485 9.76 -3.25 14.04
N ALA A 486 10.40 -3.80 13.01
CA ALA A 486 11.12 -5.09 13.03
C ALA A 486 10.29 -6.33 13.42
N ASN A 487 8.99 -6.16 13.66
CA ASN A 487 8.02 -7.24 13.88
C ASN A 487 6.68 -6.87 13.24
N SER A 488 6.64 -6.75 11.94
CA SER A 488 5.42 -6.41 11.19
C SER A 488 4.35 -7.51 11.31
N CYS A 489 3.06 -7.10 11.18
CA CYS A 489 1.98 -8.06 11.00
C CYS A 489 2.28 -8.94 9.76
N PRO A 490 2.09 -10.27 9.85
CA PRO A 490 2.42 -11.17 8.74
C PRO A 490 1.65 -10.83 7.46
N ARG A 491 2.39 -10.58 6.37
CA ARG A 491 1.85 -10.32 5.04
C ARG A 491 1.88 -11.60 4.22
N LEU A 492 0.69 -12.11 3.96
CA LEU A 492 0.48 -13.37 3.27
C LEU A 492 0.21 -13.12 1.78
N LEU A 493 0.92 -13.83 0.92
CA LEU A 493 0.71 -13.83 -0.52
C LEU A 493 -0.23 -14.98 -0.89
N LEU A 494 -1.41 -14.66 -1.43
CA LEU A 494 -2.37 -15.64 -1.93
C LEU A 494 -2.58 -15.39 -3.43
N ARG A 495 -2.44 -16.44 -4.23
CA ARG A 495 -2.52 -16.36 -5.69
C ARG A 495 -3.71 -17.12 -6.26
N GLY A 496 -4.22 -16.64 -7.39
CA GLY A 496 -5.25 -17.30 -8.17
C GLY A 496 -6.59 -17.43 -7.45
N LEU A 497 -6.93 -16.50 -6.56
CA LEU A 497 -8.21 -16.47 -5.85
C LEU A 497 -9.33 -16.07 -6.81
N LYS A 498 -10.41 -16.86 -6.87
CA LYS A 498 -11.58 -16.54 -7.67
C LYS A 498 -12.40 -15.45 -6.97
N LEU A 499 -12.72 -14.39 -7.69
CA LEU A 499 -13.64 -13.37 -7.23
C LEU A 499 -15.09 -13.90 -7.32
N LEU A 500 -15.77 -13.96 -6.17
CA LEU A 500 -17.16 -14.42 -6.10
C LEU A 500 -18.13 -13.25 -5.89
N GLU A 501 -17.72 -12.23 -5.16
CA GLU A 501 -18.49 -11.01 -4.93
C GLU A 501 -17.53 -9.83 -4.79
N CYS A 502 -17.90 -8.69 -5.38
CA CYS A 502 -17.19 -7.43 -5.28
C CYS A 502 -18.18 -6.31 -5.01
N ARG A 503 -17.97 -5.54 -3.94
CA ARG A 503 -18.78 -4.36 -3.65
C ARG A 503 -17.99 -3.25 -2.99
N GLN A 504 -18.34 -2.03 -3.30
CA GLN A 504 -17.86 -0.86 -2.58
C GLN A 504 -18.55 -0.74 -1.22
N MET A 505 -17.84 -0.23 -0.22
CA MET A 505 -18.34 0.01 1.13
C MET A 505 -17.80 1.30 1.73
N GLY A 506 -18.44 1.76 2.83
CA GLY A 506 -18.08 3.00 3.50
C GLY A 506 -18.69 4.24 2.84
N LYS A 507 -18.43 5.41 3.43
CA LYS A 507 -18.89 6.68 2.90
C LYS A 507 -18.29 6.91 1.52
N GLU A 508 -19.11 7.28 0.53
CA GLU A 508 -18.70 7.50 -0.88
C GLU A 508 -18.05 6.28 -1.56
N GLY A 509 -18.25 5.06 -1.05
CA GLY A 509 -17.68 3.86 -1.65
C GLY A 509 -16.16 3.75 -1.60
N LYS A 510 -15.51 4.41 -0.63
CA LYS A 510 -14.04 4.50 -0.54
C LYS A 510 -13.31 3.18 -0.33
N HIS A 511 -14.00 2.15 0.12
CA HIS A 511 -13.39 0.87 0.46
C HIS A 511 -13.97 -0.24 -0.41
N LEU A 512 -13.25 -1.35 -0.52
CA LEU A 512 -13.65 -2.51 -1.29
C LEU A 512 -13.86 -3.70 -0.35
N LYS A 513 -14.99 -4.39 -0.52
CA LYS A 513 -15.29 -5.68 0.12
C LYS A 513 -15.40 -6.75 -0.94
N LEU A 514 -14.66 -7.84 -0.76
CA LEU A 514 -14.60 -8.97 -1.67
C LEU A 514 -14.98 -10.26 -0.94
N ILE A 515 -15.62 -11.19 -1.66
CA ILE A 515 -15.68 -12.60 -1.30
C ILE A 515 -14.78 -13.34 -2.28
N LEU A 516 -13.76 -13.98 -1.74
CA LEU A 516 -12.74 -14.69 -2.52
C LEU A 516 -12.87 -16.20 -2.29
N GLY A 517 -12.68 -16.99 -3.34
CA GLY A 517 -12.79 -18.44 -3.30
C GLY A 517 -11.55 -19.15 -3.84
N GLN A 518 -11.22 -20.31 -3.25
CA GLN A 518 -10.16 -21.20 -3.73
C GLN A 518 -10.44 -22.62 -3.25
N ASN A 519 -10.48 -23.58 -4.18
CA ASN A 519 -10.63 -25.02 -3.86
C ASN A 519 -11.84 -25.32 -2.93
N GLY A 520 -12.97 -24.68 -3.19
CA GLY A 520 -14.21 -24.88 -2.43
C GLY A 520 -14.28 -24.15 -1.09
N LYS A 521 -13.23 -23.44 -0.68
CA LYS A 521 -13.24 -22.56 0.49
C LYS A 521 -13.46 -21.10 0.07
N THR A 522 -14.10 -20.33 0.92
CA THR A 522 -14.36 -18.90 0.73
C THR A 522 -13.89 -18.10 1.93
N VAL A 523 -13.48 -16.86 1.69
CA VAL A 523 -13.08 -15.91 2.73
C VAL A 523 -13.57 -14.51 2.36
N GLU A 524 -13.96 -13.76 3.38
CA GLU A 524 -14.22 -12.32 3.26
C GLU A 524 -12.88 -11.56 3.26
N ALA A 525 -12.76 -10.58 2.36
CA ALA A 525 -11.60 -9.73 2.29
C ALA A 525 -12.02 -8.25 2.18
N VAL A 526 -11.25 -7.37 2.82
CA VAL A 526 -11.48 -5.92 2.83
C VAL A 526 -10.22 -5.21 2.36
N ALA A 527 -10.39 -4.26 1.46
CA ALA A 527 -9.32 -3.37 1.00
C ALA A 527 -9.70 -1.91 1.28
N PHE A 528 -9.10 -1.32 2.30
CA PHE A 528 -9.35 0.07 2.66
C PHE A 528 -8.74 1.03 1.64
N GLY A 529 -9.47 2.09 1.30
CA GLY A 529 -9.02 3.11 0.35
C GLY A 529 -8.97 2.65 -1.12
N LYS A 530 -9.44 1.43 -1.44
CA LYS A 530 -9.34 0.83 -2.78
C LYS A 530 -10.70 0.66 -3.48
N GLY A 531 -11.72 1.43 -3.06
CA GLY A 531 -13.07 1.33 -3.64
C GLY A 531 -13.12 1.62 -5.14
N GLU A 532 -12.22 2.46 -5.65
CA GLU A 532 -12.07 2.79 -7.06
C GLU A 532 -11.70 1.60 -7.95
N LEU A 533 -11.16 0.51 -7.38
CA LEU A 533 -10.82 -0.69 -8.12
C LEU A 533 -12.04 -1.56 -8.46
N ALA A 534 -13.20 -1.35 -7.82
CA ALA A 534 -14.38 -2.18 -8.06
C ALA A 534 -14.77 -2.28 -9.55
N PRO A 535 -14.84 -1.18 -10.34
CA PRO A 535 -15.19 -1.25 -11.75
C PRO A 535 -14.08 -1.87 -12.63
N LEU A 536 -12.90 -2.10 -12.09
CA LEU A 536 -11.74 -2.69 -12.80
C LEU A 536 -11.62 -4.21 -12.58
N LEU A 537 -12.52 -4.81 -11.81
CA LEU A 537 -12.53 -6.24 -11.50
C LEU A 537 -13.73 -6.89 -12.20
N SER A 538 -13.48 -7.81 -13.11
CA SER A 538 -14.53 -8.56 -13.80
C SER A 538 -15.10 -9.66 -12.90
N GLU A 539 -16.33 -10.09 -13.18
CA GLU A 539 -16.92 -11.26 -12.54
C GLU A 539 -16.04 -12.49 -12.74
N GLU A 540 -15.87 -13.28 -11.68
CA GLU A 540 -15.02 -14.49 -11.66
C GLU A 540 -13.52 -14.25 -11.97
N ALA A 541 -13.05 -13.00 -11.92
CA ALA A 541 -11.62 -12.71 -12.06
C ALA A 541 -10.77 -13.55 -11.09
N ARG A 542 -9.58 -13.94 -11.53
CA ARG A 542 -8.57 -14.55 -10.66
C ARG A 542 -7.65 -13.47 -10.15
N ILE A 543 -7.66 -13.28 -8.84
CA ILE A 543 -6.96 -12.18 -8.16
C ILE A 543 -5.81 -12.75 -7.34
N ASP A 544 -4.64 -12.14 -7.46
CA ASP A 544 -3.53 -12.30 -6.54
C ASP A 544 -3.59 -11.18 -5.51
N ILE A 545 -3.39 -11.50 -4.24
CA ILE A 545 -3.42 -10.51 -3.16
C ILE A 545 -2.24 -10.67 -2.21
N VAL A 546 -1.81 -9.56 -1.64
CA VAL A 546 -1.03 -9.51 -0.41
C VAL A 546 -1.95 -9.00 0.68
N ALA A 547 -2.11 -9.79 1.74
CA ALA A 547 -3.06 -9.50 2.81
C ALA A 547 -2.57 -9.92 4.18
N GLU A 548 -3.05 -9.26 5.21
CA GLU A 548 -2.93 -9.67 6.61
C GLU A 548 -4.18 -10.47 7.01
N ALA A 549 -4.01 -11.53 7.79
CA ALA A 549 -5.11 -12.34 8.28
C ALA A 549 -5.61 -11.84 9.63
N SER A 550 -6.91 -11.64 9.76
CA SER A 550 -7.57 -11.17 10.97
C SER A 550 -8.82 -11.98 11.30
N VAL A 551 -9.36 -11.81 12.49
CA VAL A 551 -10.65 -12.37 12.89
C VAL A 551 -11.69 -11.24 12.83
N ASN A 552 -12.73 -11.45 12.04
CA ASN A 552 -13.92 -10.60 12.08
C ASN A 552 -14.88 -11.18 13.11
N GLU A 553 -15.18 -10.39 14.14
CA GLU A 553 -16.15 -10.75 15.17
C GLU A 553 -17.39 -9.85 15.07
N TRP A 554 -18.53 -10.44 14.81
CA TRP A 554 -19.80 -9.74 14.69
C TRP A 554 -20.94 -10.57 15.29
N ASN A 555 -21.69 -9.99 16.23
CA ASN A 555 -22.79 -10.65 16.93
C ASN A 555 -22.42 -12.04 17.48
N GLY A 556 -21.23 -12.18 18.06
CA GLY A 556 -20.70 -13.43 18.59
C GLY A 556 -20.25 -14.47 17.53
N SER A 557 -20.38 -14.16 16.24
CA SER A 557 -19.84 -14.99 15.17
C SER A 557 -18.42 -14.55 14.83
N ARG A 558 -17.46 -15.47 14.91
CA ARG A 558 -16.04 -15.25 14.59
C ARG A 558 -15.68 -15.92 13.27
N LYS A 559 -15.15 -15.18 12.33
CA LYS A 559 -14.78 -15.68 10.99
C LYS A 559 -13.41 -15.14 10.56
N PRO A 560 -12.64 -15.93 9.78
CA PRO A 560 -11.45 -15.42 9.11
C PRO A 560 -11.80 -14.26 8.17
N GLN A 561 -10.98 -13.23 8.16
CA GLN A 561 -11.05 -12.10 7.25
C GLN A 561 -9.63 -11.74 6.77
N LEU A 562 -9.50 -11.32 5.53
CA LEU A 562 -8.25 -10.84 4.97
C LEU A 562 -8.30 -9.32 4.81
N MET A 563 -7.26 -8.65 5.30
CA MET A 563 -7.05 -7.21 5.15
C MET A 563 -6.08 -6.98 3.99
N ILE A 564 -6.60 -6.66 2.80
CA ILE A 564 -5.82 -6.56 1.57
C ILE A 564 -4.95 -5.30 1.60
N GLN A 565 -3.64 -5.50 1.52
CA GLN A 565 -2.64 -4.44 1.38
C GLN A 565 -2.47 -4.05 -0.09
N ASP A 566 -2.42 -5.05 -0.98
CA ASP A 566 -2.32 -4.85 -2.41
C ASP A 566 -2.98 -6.01 -3.17
N LEU A 567 -3.37 -5.75 -4.42
CA LEU A 567 -3.98 -6.76 -5.29
C LEU A 567 -3.55 -6.58 -6.74
N ALA A 568 -3.53 -7.69 -7.48
CA ALA A 568 -3.22 -7.72 -8.89
C ALA A 568 -4.08 -8.73 -9.63
N VAL A 569 -4.30 -8.49 -10.93
CA VAL A 569 -4.89 -9.45 -11.86
C VAL A 569 -3.91 -9.66 -12.99
N SER A 570 -3.50 -10.92 -13.22
CA SER A 570 -2.46 -11.29 -14.20
C SER A 570 -3.02 -11.96 -15.46
N HIS A 571 -4.32 -11.89 -15.68
CA HIS A 571 -4.99 -12.46 -16.85
C HIS A 571 -5.94 -11.47 -17.49
N LEU A 572 -6.21 -11.68 -18.79
CA LEU A 572 -7.23 -10.92 -19.52
C LEU A 572 -8.58 -10.95 -18.78
N GLN A 573 -9.18 -9.80 -18.60
CA GLN A 573 -10.50 -9.66 -17.98
C GLN A 573 -11.58 -9.40 -19.03
N VAL A 574 -12.68 -10.12 -18.94
CA VAL A 574 -13.86 -9.94 -19.79
C VAL A 574 -15.01 -9.40 -18.97
N PHE A 575 -15.55 -8.26 -19.38
CA PHE A 575 -16.71 -7.61 -18.78
C PHE A 575 -17.93 -7.81 -19.65
N ASP A 576 -18.95 -8.48 -19.15
CA ASP A 576 -20.16 -8.83 -19.91
C ASP A 576 -21.28 -7.79 -19.72
N TYR A 577 -21.47 -6.98 -20.73
CA TYR A 577 -22.56 -6.00 -20.85
C TYR A 577 -23.40 -6.25 -22.10
N ARG A 578 -23.38 -7.49 -22.61
CA ARG A 578 -24.17 -7.87 -23.79
C ARG A 578 -25.65 -7.60 -23.58
N GLY A 579 -26.32 -7.11 -24.61
CA GLY A 579 -27.75 -6.78 -24.56
C GLY A 579 -28.09 -5.49 -23.83
N SER A 580 -27.10 -4.63 -23.53
CA SER A 580 -27.35 -3.29 -23.01
C SER A 580 -28.29 -2.51 -23.93
N ARG A 581 -29.28 -1.79 -23.36
CA ARG A 581 -30.26 -0.99 -24.13
C ARG A 581 -29.62 0.22 -24.81
N ASN A 582 -28.53 0.73 -24.26
CA ASN A 582 -27.82 1.91 -24.79
C ASN A 582 -26.31 1.72 -24.71
N PRO A 583 -25.68 0.95 -25.64
CA PRO A 583 -24.25 0.65 -25.61
C PRO A 583 -23.37 1.89 -25.70
N SER A 584 -23.78 2.94 -26.46
CA SER A 584 -22.99 4.18 -26.62
C SER A 584 -22.88 4.93 -25.29
N GLN A 585 -23.99 5.11 -24.57
CA GLN A 585 -23.97 5.77 -23.26
C GLN A 585 -23.17 4.98 -22.24
N LEU A 586 -23.33 3.66 -22.23
CA LEU A 586 -22.60 2.77 -21.34
C LEU A 586 -21.09 2.82 -21.62
N LEU A 587 -20.68 2.85 -22.90
CA LEU A 587 -19.28 3.04 -23.29
C LEU A 587 -18.69 4.30 -22.68
N GLU A 588 -19.39 5.44 -22.80
CA GLU A 588 -18.92 6.71 -22.26
C GLU A 588 -18.83 6.68 -20.70
N GLU A 589 -19.79 6.04 -20.04
CA GLU A 589 -19.75 5.86 -18.59
C GLU A 589 -18.57 4.98 -18.15
N LEU A 590 -18.30 3.89 -18.85
CA LEU A 590 -17.18 2.99 -18.57
C LEU A 590 -15.84 3.71 -18.81
N ARG A 591 -15.70 4.43 -19.93
CA ARG A 591 -14.46 5.18 -20.23
C ARG A 591 -14.11 6.22 -19.16
N ARG A 592 -15.10 6.93 -18.59
CA ARG A 592 -14.88 7.89 -17.50
C ARG A 592 -14.44 7.24 -16.20
N LYS A 593 -14.78 5.97 -15.98
CA LYS A 593 -14.41 5.20 -14.78
C LYS A 593 -13.04 4.52 -14.90
N LEU A 594 -12.54 4.40 -16.12
CA LEU A 594 -11.20 3.84 -16.34
C LEU A 594 -10.13 4.89 -16.00
N PRO A 595 -8.99 4.48 -15.43
CA PRO A 595 -7.86 5.38 -15.25
C PRO A 595 -7.52 6.07 -16.57
N ALA A 596 -7.17 7.35 -16.51
CA ALA A 596 -6.74 8.13 -17.66
C ALA A 596 -5.39 7.59 -18.18
N CYS A 597 -5.44 6.42 -18.82
CA CYS A 597 -4.38 5.96 -19.70
C CYS A 597 -4.50 6.79 -20.98
N GLY A 598 -3.39 7.30 -21.53
CA GLY A 598 -3.35 8.22 -22.65
C GLY A 598 -4.32 7.87 -23.79
N SER A 599 -4.61 8.80 -24.68
CA SER A 599 -5.60 8.71 -25.75
C SER A 599 -5.54 7.47 -26.66
N GLY A 600 -4.49 6.65 -26.55
CA GLY A 600 -4.28 5.37 -27.25
C GLY A 600 -4.64 4.10 -26.47
N ALA A 601 -4.99 4.20 -25.17
CA ALA A 601 -5.15 3.03 -24.32
C ALA A 601 -6.45 2.23 -24.53
N SER A 602 -7.43 2.73 -25.29
CA SER A 602 -8.68 2.03 -25.58
C SER A 602 -8.97 1.95 -27.08
N ALA A 603 -9.53 0.84 -27.52
CA ALA A 603 -10.01 0.63 -28.90
C ALA A 603 -11.50 0.27 -28.87
N VAL A 604 -12.29 0.87 -29.76
CA VAL A 604 -13.69 0.53 -29.99
C VAL A 604 -13.81 -0.10 -31.36
N VAL A 605 -14.47 -1.27 -31.47
CA VAL A 605 -14.62 -1.98 -32.75
C VAL A 605 -16.07 -2.05 -33.16
N VAL A 606 -16.27 -1.79 -34.49
CA VAL A 606 -17.58 -1.78 -35.15
C VAL A 606 -17.46 -2.33 -36.59
N ASN A 607 -18.60 -2.65 -37.22
CA ASN A 607 -18.65 -3.03 -38.61
C ASN A 607 -18.60 -1.80 -39.55
N GLU A 608 -18.31 -2.02 -40.81
CA GLU A 608 -18.38 -0.97 -41.85
C GLU A 608 -19.82 -0.47 -42.01
N GLY A 609 -19.99 0.87 -42.04
CA GLY A 609 -21.32 1.48 -42.12
C GLY A 609 -22.15 1.41 -40.85
N SER A 610 -21.53 1.09 -39.72
CA SER A 610 -22.19 1.03 -38.40
C SER A 610 -22.90 2.34 -38.03
N ALA A 611 -24.09 2.24 -37.46
CA ALA A 611 -24.84 3.36 -36.93
C ALA A 611 -24.11 4.04 -35.73
N PHE A 612 -23.18 3.37 -35.08
CA PHE A 612 -22.40 3.90 -33.97
C PHE A 612 -21.55 5.11 -34.37
N PHE A 613 -21.14 5.23 -35.64
CA PHE A 613 -20.44 6.44 -36.12
C PHE A 613 -21.25 7.74 -35.91
N HIS A 614 -22.58 7.65 -35.79
CA HIS A 614 -23.45 8.81 -35.56
C HIS A 614 -23.75 9.07 -34.10
N THR A 615 -23.42 8.15 -33.19
CA THR A 615 -23.77 8.20 -31.77
C THR A 615 -22.57 8.36 -30.83
N LEU A 616 -21.36 8.08 -31.32
CA LEU A 616 -20.12 8.19 -30.56
C LEU A 616 -19.42 9.53 -30.79
N ASP A 617 -18.71 10.03 -29.78
CA ASP A 617 -17.83 11.18 -29.95
C ASP A 617 -16.54 10.78 -30.69
N LEU A 618 -16.52 11.07 -32.01
CA LEU A 618 -15.40 10.70 -32.90
C LEU A 618 -14.09 11.45 -32.57
N LYS A 619 -14.17 12.54 -31.80
CA LYS A 619 -12.98 13.33 -31.42
C LYS A 619 -12.26 12.77 -30.18
N GLU A 620 -12.99 12.03 -29.36
CA GLU A 620 -12.42 11.46 -28.14
C GLU A 620 -12.28 9.93 -28.18
N THR A 621 -12.92 9.25 -29.13
CA THR A 621 -13.00 7.79 -29.17
C THR A 621 -12.24 7.22 -30.38
N PRO A 622 -11.14 6.45 -30.17
CA PRO A 622 -10.49 5.71 -31.27
C PRO A 622 -11.39 4.57 -31.76
N ILE A 623 -11.88 4.69 -32.99
CA ILE A 623 -12.79 3.71 -33.59
C ILE A 623 -12.06 2.90 -34.65
N TRP A 624 -12.19 1.59 -34.60
CA TRP A 624 -11.65 0.61 -35.50
C TRP A 624 -12.78 -0.10 -36.24
N VAL A 625 -12.61 -0.34 -37.51
CA VAL A 625 -13.60 -1.01 -38.37
C VAL A 625 -13.06 -2.37 -38.75
N TYR A 626 -13.89 -3.41 -38.63
CA TYR A 626 -13.53 -4.75 -39.07
C TYR A 626 -13.19 -4.78 -40.55
N ASP A 627 -12.11 -5.48 -40.91
CA ASP A 627 -11.60 -5.66 -42.27
C ASP A 627 -11.15 -7.11 -42.47
N LYS A 628 -11.59 -7.73 -43.58
CA LYS A 628 -11.31 -9.16 -43.85
C LYS A 628 -9.83 -9.45 -44.11
N ASN A 629 -9.05 -8.48 -44.59
CA ASN A 629 -7.67 -8.72 -45.02
C ASN A 629 -6.66 -8.46 -43.92
N VAL A 630 -6.94 -7.44 -43.09
CA VAL A 630 -6.00 -6.94 -42.03
C VAL A 630 -6.56 -7.05 -40.61
N GLY A 631 -7.71 -7.66 -40.43
CA GLY A 631 -8.41 -7.78 -39.14
C GLY A 631 -9.26 -6.54 -38.85
N VAL A 632 -8.63 -5.38 -38.67
CA VAL A 632 -9.29 -4.08 -38.51
C VAL A 632 -8.47 -2.99 -39.19
N ARG A 633 -9.16 -1.93 -39.58
CA ARG A 633 -8.57 -0.67 -40.07
C ARG A 633 -9.04 0.51 -39.24
N ALA A 634 -8.25 1.57 -39.18
CA ALA A 634 -8.64 2.78 -38.46
C ALA A 634 -9.92 3.38 -39.09
N GLY A 635 -10.91 3.65 -38.25
CA GLY A 635 -12.18 4.26 -38.63
C GLY A 635 -12.20 5.77 -38.46
N ASN A 636 -11.26 6.34 -37.69
CA ASN A 636 -11.11 7.79 -37.49
C ASN A 636 -9.63 8.17 -37.28
N GLU A 637 -9.34 9.49 -37.24
CA GLU A 637 -7.99 10.03 -37.07
C GLU A 637 -7.32 9.61 -35.78
N LEU A 638 -8.08 9.51 -34.70
CA LEU A 638 -7.55 9.07 -33.40
C LEU A 638 -7.05 7.62 -33.48
N ALA A 639 -7.77 6.73 -34.14
CA ALA A 639 -7.33 5.34 -34.32
C ALA A 639 -6.08 5.25 -35.22
N GLN A 640 -5.94 6.16 -36.21
CA GLN A 640 -4.72 6.22 -37.05
C GLN A 640 -3.49 6.61 -36.23
N THR A 641 -3.65 7.54 -35.29
CA THR A 641 -2.55 8.07 -34.48
C THR A 641 -2.18 7.12 -33.33
N ALA A 642 -3.17 6.51 -32.69
CA ALA A 642 -2.97 5.71 -31.47
C ALA A 642 -2.31 4.34 -31.75
N GLY A 643 -2.63 3.69 -32.86
CA GLY A 643 -2.19 2.31 -33.15
C GLY A 643 -2.87 1.25 -32.26
N LEU A 644 -3.35 0.16 -32.86
CA LEU A 644 -4.08 -0.88 -32.14
C LEU A 644 -3.22 -1.62 -31.10
N HIS A 645 -1.94 -1.79 -31.38
CA HIS A 645 -0.98 -2.48 -30.52
C HIS A 645 -0.77 -1.80 -29.15
N ALA A 646 -1.03 -0.50 -29.08
CA ALA A 646 -0.90 0.28 -27.83
C ALA A 646 -2.14 0.18 -26.93
N ALA A 647 -3.28 -0.34 -27.43
CA ALA A 647 -4.51 -0.40 -26.67
C ALA A 647 -4.49 -1.56 -25.67
N SER A 648 -4.77 -1.25 -24.39
CA SER A 648 -4.93 -2.21 -23.31
C SER A 648 -6.39 -2.59 -23.06
N THR A 649 -7.34 -1.82 -23.60
CA THR A 649 -8.78 -2.01 -23.40
C THR A 649 -9.51 -2.06 -24.74
N LEU A 650 -10.32 -3.10 -24.93
CA LEU A 650 -11.14 -3.30 -26.13
C LEU A 650 -12.63 -3.21 -25.78
N PHE A 651 -13.36 -2.36 -26.48
CA PHE A 651 -14.82 -2.29 -26.44
C PHE A 651 -15.41 -2.90 -27.71
N VAL A 652 -16.15 -4.00 -27.58
CA VAL A 652 -16.79 -4.70 -28.70
C VAL A 652 -18.24 -4.25 -28.79
N LEU A 653 -18.55 -3.33 -29.70
CA LEU A 653 -19.92 -2.85 -29.94
C LEU A 653 -20.69 -3.69 -30.93
N GLU A 654 -20.01 -4.36 -31.86
CA GLU A 654 -20.59 -5.24 -32.86
C GLU A 654 -19.69 -6.47 -33.07
N LEU A 655 -20.30 -7.57 -33.44
CA LEU A 655 -19.58 -8.77 -33.84
C LEU A 655 -19.14 -8.70 -35.30
N PRO A 656 -17.97 -9.27 -35.67
CA PRO A 656 -17.48 -9.24 -37.02
C PRO A 656 -18.38 -10.04 -37.96
N ASP A 657 -18.42 -9.63 -39.24
CA ASP A 657 -19.13 -10.36 -40.29
C ASP A 657 -18.28 -11.46 -40.93
N ALA A 658 -16.95 -11.38 -40.77
CA ALA A 658 -16.00 -12.37 -41.26
C ALA A 658 -15.08 -12.82 -40.10
N PRO A 659 -14.78 -14.13 -39.98
CA PRO A 659 -13.98 -14.65 -38.89
C PRO A 659 -12.52 -14.17 -38.97
N GLU A 660 -11.96 -13.96 -40.14
CA GLU A 660 -10.60 -13.45 -40.36
C GLU A 660 -10.42 -12.05 -39.73
N SER A 661 -11.48 -11.25 -39.71
CA SER A 661 -11.47 -9.91 -39.09
C SER A 661 -11.25 -10.00 -37.57
N TRP A 662 -11.88 -11.00 -36.92
CA TRP A 662 -11.70 -11.19 -35.50
C TRP A 662 -10.28 -11.69 -35.14
N THR A 663 -9.86 -12.76 -35.84
CA THR A 663 -8.55 -13.37 -35.57
C THR A 663 -7.39 -12.42 -35.89
N GLY A 664 -7.49 -11.67 -37.01
CA GLY A 664 -6.51 -10.65 -37.37
C GLY A 664 -6.47 -9.48 -36.37
N MET A 665 -7.64 -9.04 -35.91
CA MET A 665 -7.72 -8.00 -34.86
C MET A 665 -7.07 -8.44 -33.55
N VAL A 666 -7.45 -9.62 -33.03
CA VAL A 666 -6.95 -10.12 -31.75
C VAL A 666 -5.44 -10.32 -31.79
N SER A 667 -4.89 -10.79 -32.92
CA SER A 667 -3.44 -10.96 -33.11
C SER A 667 -2.65 -9.64 -33.13
N ALA A 668 -3.31 -8.51 -33.38
CA ALA A 668 -2.65 -7.20 -33.42
C ALA A 668 -2.41 -6.59 -32.04
N PHE A 669 -3.04 -7.11 -30.98
CA PHE A 669 -2.82 -6.64 -29.62
C PHE A 669 -1.59 -7.29 -29.00
N THR A 670 -0.72 -6.47 -28.39
CA THR A 670 0.45 -6.95 -27.64
C THR A 670 0.27 -6.87 -26.11
N GLY A 671 -0.70 -6.07 -25.65
CA GLY A 671 -0.91 -5.80 -24.23
C GLY A 671 -2.39 -5.65 -23.83
N LEU A 672 -3.29 -6.47 -24.44
CA LEU A 672 -4.72 -6.40 -24.14
C LEU A 672 -5.01 -6.90 -22.70
N GLU A 673 -5.61 -6.05 -21.90
CA GLU A 673 -5.91 -6.30 -20.48
C GLU A 673 -7.40 -6.55 -20.23
N ARG A 674 -8.27 -5.82 -20.96
CA ARG A 674 -9.71 -5.78 -20.70
C ARG A 674 -10.49 -5.82 -21.98
N ILE A 675 -11.57 -6.61 -21.99
CA ILE A 675 -12.56 -6.63 -23.06
C ILE A 675 -13.92 -6.34 -22.46
N TYR A 676 -14.59 -5.33 -23.00
CA TYR A 676 -15.97 -4.98 -22.67
C TYR A 676 -16.88 -5.43 -23.80
N MET A 677 -17.71 -6.44 -23.54
CA MET A 677 -18.68 -6.99 -24.49
C MET A 677 -19.96 -6.16 -24.44
N LEU A 678 -20.12 -5.20 -25.33
CA LEU A 678 -21.27 -4.25 -25.37
C LEU A 678 -22.25 -4.56 -26.49
N HIS A 679 -21.92 -5.50 -27.38
CA HIS A 679 -22.74 -5.82 -28.54
C HIS A 679 -24.10 -6.39 -28.16
N SER A 680 -25.11 -6.08 -28.97
CA SER A 680 -26.43 -6.70 -28.85
C SER A 680 -26.42 -8.12 -29.42
N PRO A 681 -27.20 -9.04 -28.85
CA PRO A 681 -27.42 -10.35 -29.46
C PRO A 681 -27.96 -10.19 -30.90
N ARG A 682 -27.42 -10.98 -31.84
CA ARG A 682 -27.95 -11.02 -33.21
C ARG A 682 -29.37 -11.53 -33.19
N ALA A 683 -30.17 -10.98 -34.09
CA ALA A 683 -31.54 -11.44 -34.29
C ALA A 683 -31.55 -12.93 -34.71
N PRO A 684 -32.56 -13.73 -34.33
CA PRO A 684 -32.61 -15.14 -34.70
C PRO A 684 -32.47 -15.38 -36.22
N GLN A 685 -32.92 -14.41 -37.01
CA GLN A 685 -32.85 -14.48 -38.48
C GLN A 685 -31.44 -14.28 -39.07
N GLU A 686 -30.50 -13.83 -38.26
CA GLU A 686 -29.09 -13.58 -38.61
C GLU A 686 -28.12 -14.60 -38.01
N ARG A 687 -28.62 -15.52 -37.21
CA ARG A 687 -27.83 -16.47 -36.48
C ARG A 687 -27.13 -17.47 -37.42
N ILE A 688 -25.83 -17.73 -37.13
CA ILE A 688 -25.03 -18.77 -37.77
C ILE A 688 -24.87 -19.91 -36.80
N GLU A 689 -25.25 -21.12 -37.24
CA GLU A 689 -25.11 -22.33 -36.43
C GLU A 689 -23.89 -23.14 -36.88
N PRO A 690 -23.26 -23.96 -36.02
CA PRO A 690 -22.17 -24.83 -36.41
C PRO A 690 -22.58 -25.70 -37.60
N PRO A 691 -21.83 -25.71 -38.71
CA PRO A 691 -22.19 -26.46 -39.90
C PRO A 691 -22.11 -27.97 -39.64
N SER A 692 -23.21 -28.69 -39.90
CA SER A 692 -23.23 -30.15 -39.81
C SER A 692 -23.43 -30.77 -41.18
N ARG A 693 -22.78 -31.90 -41.42
CA ARG A 693 -22.87 -32.66 -42.68
C ARG A 693 -24.30 -33.08 -43.02
N ASP A 694 -25.12 -33.36 -42.00
CA ASP A 694 -26.50 -33.78 -42.22
C ASP A 694 -27.39 -32.62 -42.64
N HIS A 695 -27.13 -31.43 -42.09
CA HIS A 695 -27.80 -30.22 -42.56
C HIS A 695 -27.44 -29.89 -44.01
N PHE A 696 -26.20 -30.01 -44.41
CA PHE A 696 -25.77 -29.83 -45.81
C PHE A 696 -26.39 -30.87 -46.74
N LYS A 697 -26.52 -32.13 -46.30
CA LYS A 697 -27.27 -33.15 -47.06
C LYS A 697 -28.74 -32.79 -47.25
N LEU A 698 -29.40 -32.28 -46.20
CA LEU A 698 -30.76 -31.83 -46.28
C LEU A 698 -30.92 -30.70 -47.30
N VAL A 699 -30.10 -29.65 -47.16
CA VAL A 699 -30.11 -28.52 -48.12
C VAL A 699 -29.88 -28.99 -49.57
N TYR A 700 -28.87 -29.83 -49.82
CA TYR A 700 -28.58 -30.37 -51.12
C TYR A 700 -29.75 -31.21 -51.67
N SER A 701 -30.41 -32.03 -50.88
CA SER A 701 -31.56 -32.80 -51.24
C SER A 701 -32.76 -31.96 -51.69
N LEU A 702 -32.97 -30.82 -51.02
CA LEU A 702 -34.03 -29.87 -51.33
C LEU A 702 -33.72 -29.14 -52.66
N ILE A 703 -32.48 -28.77 -52.90
CA ILE A 703 -32.05 -28.16 -54.16
C ILE A 703 -32.20 -29.20 -55.30
N TYR A 704 -31.78 -30.45 -55.04
CA TYR A 704 -31.86 -31.52 -56.07
C TYR A 704 -33.28 -31.81 -56.51
N ARG A 705 -34.28 -31.80 -55.61
CA ARG A 705 -35.70 -32.04 -55.91
C ARG A 705 -36.38 -30.93 -56.67
N GLY A 706 -35.89 -29.70 -56.56
CA GLY A 706 -36.54 -28.52 -57.15
C GLY A 706 -35.86 -27.94 -58.40
N ALA A 707 -34.59 -28.29 -58.65
CA ALA A 707 -33.73 -27.49 -59.54
C ALA A 707 -33.39 -28.15 -60.88
N SER A 708 -34.19 -29.10 -61.33
CA SER A 708 -33.99 -29.70 -62.71
C SER A 708 -34.16 -28.68 -63.87
N GLN A 709 -34.91 -27.60 -63.58
CA GLN A 709 -35.10 -26.52 -64.61
C GLN A 709 -34.47 -25.17 -64.18
N GLY A 710 -33.83 -25.10 -63.02
CA GLY A 710 -33.32 -23.88 -62.38
C GLY A 710 -34.40 -23.18 -61.54
N LEU A 711 -34.00 -22.66 -60.34
CA LEU A 711 -34.86 -21.93 -59.41
C LEU A 711 -34.33 -20.49 -59.22
N PRO A 712 -35.24 -19.51 -59.11
CA PRO A 712 -34.84 -18.17 -58.70
C PRO A 712 -34.19 -18.24 -57.32
N GLU A 713 -33.05 -17.58 -57.15
CA GLU A 713 -32.26 -17.64 -55.92
C GLU A 713 -33.04 -17.18 -54.67
N GLU A 714 -33.79 -16.10 -54.81
CA GLU A 714 -34.65 -15.57 -53.70
C GLU A 714 -35.72 -16.56 -53.26
N GLU A 715 -36.37 -17.24 -54.20
CA GLU A 715 -37.41 -18.22 -53.90
C GLU A 715 -36.82 -19.47 -53.24
N LEU A 716 -35.62 -19.89 -53.70
CA LEU A 716 -34.92 -21.04 -53.11
C LEU A 716 -34.42 -20.70 -51.70
N VAL A 717 -33.83 -19.55 -51.49
CA VAL A 717 -33.40 -19.09 -50.15
C VAL A 717 -34.61 -19.06 -49.19
N ALA A 718 -35.71 -18.45 -49.53
CA ALA A 718 -36.91 -18.38 -48.72
C ALA A 718 -37.46 -19.79 -48.38
N ALA A 719 -37.48 -20.69 -49.38
CA ALA A 719 -37.92 -22.10 -49.17
C ALA A 719 -36.97 -22.87 -48.24
N LEU A 720 -35.67 -22.67 -48.36
CA LEU A 720 -34.62 -23.31 -47.53
C LEU A 720 -34.71 -22.79 -46.09
N VAL A 721 -34.81 -21.48 -45.88
CA VAL A 721 -35.04 -20.85 -44.56
C VAL A 721 -36.25 -21.48 -43.86
N LYS A 722 -37.41 -21.58 -44.56
CA LYS A 722 -38.62 -22.14 -44.02
C LYS A 722 -38.54 -23.62 -43.66
N ARG A 723 -37.74 -24.41 -44.41
CA ARG A 723 -37.61 -25.86 -44.21
C ARG A 723 -36.50 -26.29 -43.27
N THR A 724 -35.39 -25.56 -43.24
CA THR A 724 -34.27 -25.88 -42.35
C THR A 724 -34.37 -25.20 -40.99
N GLY A 725 -35.12 -24.09 -40.87
CA GLY A 725 -35.11 -23.21 -39.72
C GLY A 725 -33.84 -22.35 -39.63
N TRP A 726 -32.96 -22.45 -40.60
CA TRP A 726 -31.73 -21.64 -40.66
C TRP A 726 -32.01 -20.18 -40.94
N SER A 727 -31.13 -19.31 -40.46
CA SER A 727 -31.13 -17.90 -40.84
C SER A 727 -30.90 -17.76 -42.37
N ARG A 728 -31.40 -16.66 -42.96
CA ARG A 728 -31.14 -16.35 -44.35
C ARG A 728 -29.64 -16.33 -44.67
N ARG A 729 -28.87 -15.72 -43.77
CA ARG A 729 -27.39 -15.61 -43.86
C ARG A 729 -26.75 -17.01 -43.90
N MET A 730 -27.17 -17.93 -43.03
CA MET A 730 -26.68 -19.29 -42.98
C MET A 730 -26.96 -20.05 -44.29
N VAL A 731 -28.15 -19.90 -44.84
CA VAL A 731 -28.53 -20.50 -46.12
C VAL A 731 -27.69 -19.95 -47.26
N GLU A 732 -27.49 -18.64 -47.36
CA GLU A 732 -26.68 -17.99 -48.38
C GLU A 732 -25.21 -18.44 -48.35
N MET A 733 -24.65 -18.58 -47.15
CA MET A 733 -23.29 -19.14 -46.94
C MET A 733 -23.21 -20.60 -47.33
N ALA A 734 -24.18 -21.43 -46.99
CA ALA A 734 -24.23 -22.82 -47.40
C ALA A 734 -24.35 -23.00 -48.94
N LEU A 735 -25.14 -22.16 -49.61
CA LEU A 735 -25.20 -22.12 -51.06
C LEU A 735 -23.86 -21.73 -51.69
N GLY A 736 -23.12 -20.80 -51.03
CA GLY A 736 -21.76 -20.45 -51.44
C GLY A 736 -20.77 -21.63 -51.34
N VAL A 737 -20.91 -22.47 -50.30
CA VAL A 737 -20.11 -23.70 -50.17
C VAL A 737 -20.43 -24.67 -51.32
N PHE A 738 -21.69 -24.88 -51.68
CA PHE A 738 -22.07 -25.74 -52.78
C PHE A 738 -21.61 -25.22 -54.10
N GLU A 739 -21.59 -23.92 -54.34
CA GLU A 739 -21.05 -23.27 -55.52
C GLU A 739 -19.54 -23.50 -55.65
N GLU A 740 -18.77 -23.25 -54.58
CA GLU A 740 -17.30 -23.47 -54.50
C GLU A 740 -16.93 -24.92 -54.79
N LEU A 741 -17.70 -25.85 -54.26
CA LEU A 741 -17.47 -27.29 -54.47
C LEU A 741 -18.01 -27.81 -55.82
N GLY A 742 -18.59 -26.93 -56.64
CA GLY A 742 -19.11 -27.32 -57.94
C GLY A 742 -20.36 -28.20 -57.87
N PHE A 743 -21.16 -28.13 -56.78
CA PHE A 743 -22.42 -28.86 -56.71
C PHE A 743 -23.58 -28.09 -57.35
N ILE A 744 -23.49 -26.77 -57.34
CA ILE A 744 -24.48 -25.87 -57.95
C ILE A 744 -23.79 -24.83 -58.84
N ILE A 745 -24.55 -24.23 -59.77
CA ILE A 745 -24.12 -23.09 -60.61
C ILE A 745 -25.10 -21.94 -60.33
N ARG A 746 -24.54 -20.77 -60.01
CA ARG A 746 -25.28 -19.50 -59.92
C ARG A 746 -25.06 -18.72 -61.21
N ALA A 747 -26.11 -18.39 -61.92
CA ALA A 747 -26.04 -17.52 -63.09
C ALA A 747 -27.36 -16.73 -63.28
N SER A 748 -27.25 -15.43 -63.47
CA SER A 748 -28.38 -14.54 -63.76
C SER A 748 -29.53 -14.61 -62.75
N GLY A 749 -29.19 -14.72 -61.41
CA GLY A 749 -30.19 -14.81 -60.33
C GLY A 749 -30.89 -16.17 -60.21
N MET A 750 -30.39 -17.17 -60.95
CA MET A 750 -30.90 -18.54 -60.92
C MET A 750 -29.87 -19.51 -60.36
N ILE A 751 -30.35 -20.48 -59.60
CA ILE A 751 -29.52 -21.60 -59.07
C ILE A 751 -29.89 -22.88 -59.80
N ARG A 752 -28.88 -23.60 -60.33
CA ARG A 752 -29.01 -24.91 -61.01
C ARG A 752 -28.05 -25.90 -60.40
N ILE A 753 -28.41 -27.18 -60.43
CA ILE A 753 -27.46 -28.26 -60.07
C ILE A 753 -26.43 -28.36 -61.19
N HIS A 754 -25.17 -28.59 -60.81
CA HIS A 754 -24.12 -28.85 -61.78
C HIS A 754 -24.39 -30.17 -62.50
N PRO A 755 -24.30 -30.25 -63.84
CA PRO A 755 -24.68 -31.45 -64.64
C PRO A 755 -23.89 -32.68 -64.29
N SER A 756 -22.68 -32.53 -63.79
CA SER A 756 -21.77 -33.63 -63.39
C SER A 756 -20.98 -33.23 -62.15
N PRO A 757 -21.60 -33.21 -60.94
CA PRO A 757 -20.92 -32.81 -59.72
C PRO A 757 -19.88 -33.84 -59.31
N SER A 758 -18.64 -33.45 -59.10
CA SER A 758 -17.59 -34.29 -58.53
C SER A 758 -17.84 -34.51 -57.04
N LYS A 759 -17.62 -35.72 -56.52
CA LYS A 759 -17.74 -36.00 -55.12
C LYS A 759 -16.56 -35.35 -54.35
N GLN A 760 -16.84 -34.34 -53.55
CA GLN A 760 -15.86 -33.63 -52.76
C GLN A 760 -16.27 -33.65 -51.29
N ALA A 761 -15.28 -33.54 -50.38
CA ALA A 761 -15.53 -33.39 -48.97
C ALA A 761 -15.84 -31.90 -48.67
N LEU A 762 -16.77 -31.63 -47.74
CA LEU A 762 -17.13 -30.27 -47.36
C LEU A 762 -15.94 -29.47 -46.82
N GLU A 763 -15.04 -30.15 -46.12
CA GLU A 763 -13.83 -29.61 -45.49
C GLU A 763 -12.81 -29.06 -46.51
N THR A 764 -12.91 -29.42 -47.81
CA THR A 764 -12.08 -28.87 -48.85
C THR A 764 -12.48 -27.46 -49.25
N SER A 765 -13.74 -27.07 -48.97
CA SER A 765 -14.22 -25.71 -49.21
C SER A 765 -13.64 -24.71 -48.21
N SER A 766 -13.09 -23.61 -48.72
CA SER A 766 -12.66 -22.49 -47.91
C SER A 766 -13.84 -21.84 -47.19
N ARG A 767 -14.98 -21.69 -47.89
CA ARG A 767 -16.22 -21.13 -47.31
C ARG A 767 -16.85 -22.02 -46.25
N TYR A 768 -16.69 -23.35 -46.31
CA TYR A 768 -17.15 -24.24 -45.26
C TYR A 768 -16.32 -24.06 -43.97
N ARG A 769 -15.00 -23.92 -44.13
CA ARG A 769 -14.12 -23.64 -42.97
C ARG A 769 -14.39 -22.26 -42.39
N GLU A 770 -14.58 -21.25 -43.22
CA GLU A 770 -14.96 -19.88 -42.81
C GLU A 770 -16.29 -19.89 -42.05
N LEU A 771 -17.30 -20.60 -42.52
CA LEU A 771 -18.59 -20.77 -41.87
C LEU A 771 -18.43 -21.46 -40.48
N GLY A 772 -17.60 -22.48 -40.39
CA GLY A 772 -17.30 -23.18 -39.16
C GLY A 772 -16.67 -22.25 -38.10
N LEU A 773 -15.65 -21.50 -38.51
CA LEU A 773 -14.96 -20.56 -37.66
C LEU A 773 -15.85 -19.39 -37.23
N LEU A 774 -16.66 -18.86 -38.16
CA LEU A 774 -17.62 -17.80 -37.81
C LEU A 774 -18.70 -18.28 -36.82
N ALA A 775 -19.19 -19.51 -36.99
CA ALA A 775 -20.13 -20.13 -36.05
C ALA A 775 -19.52 -20.32 -34.67
N GLU A 776 -18.25 -20.70 -34.58
CA GLU A 776 -17.51 -20.83 -33.33
C GLU A 776 -17.36 -19.47 -32.64
N ILE A 777 -16.93 -18.43 -33.35
CA ILE A 777 -16.77 -17.07 -32.84
C ILE A 777 -18.13 -16.54 -32.31
N GLU A 778 -19.21 -16.67 -33.12
CA GLU A 778 -20.55 -16.24 -32.69
C GLU A 778 -21.04 -17.04 -31.46
N GLN A 779 -20.84 -18.35 -31.45
CA GLN A 779 -21.24 -19.20 -30.33
C GLN A 779 -20.52 -18.75 -29.05
N MET A 780 -19.22 -18.48 -29.13
CA MET A 780 -18.42 -18.07 -27.97
C MET A 780 -18.76 -16.65 -27.53
N LEU A 781 -18.69 -15.68 -28.42
CA LEU A 781 -18.87 -14.27 -28.06
C LEU A 781 -20.33 -13.92 -27.74
N GLN A 782 -21.31 -14.63 -28.28
CA GLN A 782 -22.73 -14.34 -28.07
C GLN A 782 -23.35 -15.13 -26.92
N TYR A 783 -22.91 -16.38 -26.71
CA TYR A 783 -23.55 -17.31 -25.76
C TYR A 783 -22.59 -17.88 -24.73
N GLY A 784 -21.26 -17.75 -24.94
CA GLY A 784 -20.26 -18.18 -23.97
C GLY A 784 -20.37 -17.41 -22.64
N ARG A 785 -20.04 -18.09 -21.55
CA ARG A 785 -19.88 -17.44 -20.23
C ARG A 785 -18.54 -16.74 -20.14
N VAL A 786 -18.43 -15.76 -19.28
CA VAL A 786 -17.20 -14.97 -19.09
C VAL A 786 -15.92 -15.83 -18.96
N PRO A 787 -15.89 -16.89 -18.15
CA PRO A 787 -14.70 -17.73 -18.05
C PRO A 787 -14.34 -18.45 -19.35
N GLU A 788 -15.37 -18.94 -20.09
CA GLU A 788 -15.20 -19.63 -21.37
C GLU A 788 -14.64 -18.67 -22.44
N ILE A 789 -15.18 -17.44 -22.48
CA ILE A 789 -14.68 -16.39 -23.39
C ILE A 789 -13.24 -16.03 -23.03
N THR A 790 -12.93 -15.88 -21.73
CA THR A 790 -11.58 -15.54 -21.27
C THR A 790 -10.56 -16.60 -21.70
N GLU A 791 -10.85 -17.88 -21.46
CA GLU A 791 -9.97 -18.99 -21.84
C GLU A 791 -9.82 -19.10 -23.35
N TRP A 792 -10.93 -18.97 -24.10
CA TRP A 792 -10.92 -18.99 -25.56
C TRP A 792 -10.09 -17.82 -26.15
N MET A 793 -10.23 -16.62 -25.61
CA MET A 793 -9.43 -15.45 -26.01
C MET A 793 -7.94 -15.63 -25.76
N LEU A 794 -7.56 -16.17 -24.61
CA LEU A 794 -6.15 -16.42 -24.27
C LEU A 794 -5.51 -17.40 -25.26
N THR A 795 -6.21 -18.45 -25.71
CA THR A 795 -5.68 -19.39 -26.70
C THR A 795 -5.47 -18.75 -28.07
N HIS A 796 -6.29 -17.76 -28.45
CA HIS A 796 -6.19 -17.04 -29.72
C HIS A 796 -5.15 -15.93 -29.71
N ILE A 797 -4.91 -15.28 -28.55
CA ILE A 797 -3.86 -14.26 -28.38
C ILE A 797 -2.47 -14.93 -28.32
N GLN A 798 -2.33 -16.05 -27.60
CA GLN A 798 -1.05 -16.73 -27.42
C GLN A 798 -0.63 -17.59 -28.62
N GLY A 799 -1.58 -18.06 -29.42
CA GLY A 799 -1.30 -18.85 -30.65
C GLY A 799 -0.75 -18.02 -31.81
N ALA A 800 -0.69 -16.70 -31.65
CA ALA A 800 -0.14 -15.77 -32.64
C ALA A 800 1.28 -15.27 -32.28
N SER A 801 1.85 -15.71 -31.15
CA SER A 801 3.24 -15.40 -30.73
C SER A 801 4.20 -16.60 -31.08
#